data_4ba6264fd444875dddb89f70ce84720a
#
_entry.id   4ba6264fd444875dddb89f70ce84720a
#
_cell.length_a   1.000
_cell.length_b   1.000
_cell.length_c   1.000
_cell.angle_alpha   90.00
_cell.angle_beta   90.00
_cell.angle_gamma   90.00
#
_symmetry.space_group_name_H-M   'P 1'
#
loop_
_entity.id
_entity.type
_entity.pdbx_description
1 polymer ?
#
loop_
_entity_poly.entity_id
_entity_poly.type
_entity_poly.pdbx_seq_one_letter_code
_entity_poly.pdbx_strand_id
1 'polypeptide(L)'
;MVARKFELYISKTELGQAGKLADFMADVSDGSYEEKLRILASFDVKERLERVVEILTRQAQHIKSSVKVTHITSTSFPPNSNMDISQIDPRERELLARRAMAGLSGLTPPGSAGARGSDNEEKEPNEVDELQQKLNDAELSPEARKVADKELKRLRKMNPANAEYGVCRTYLENLAEIPWAKVTEDQLGPDTLKRARKQLDEDHYGLERIKKRLLEYLAVLRLKQSTNKDVERQITGLSKDLDASSTGDLEKDVPLISEADRVALETRVEILKSKRMTDKSPILLLVGPPGTGKTSLARSVATSLGRKFHRISLGGVRDEAEIRGHRRTYVAAMPGLVVNGLKKVGVANPVFLLDEIDKVGGSNFQGDPSAAMLEVLDPEQNHTFTDHYINIPIDLSKVLFIATANSLDTIPPPLLDRMETISLAGYTTVEKRHIAKRHLIPKQIRANGLGEGQVILSDEVIDKTITSYTRESGVRNLERELGSICRHKAVQFADAGDADRLGDYNPAVSVDDLEDILGIERFEEEIAEKHGRPGVVTGLVAYSTGGQGSILFIEVADMPGNGRVQLTGKLGDVLKESVEVALTWVKAHSFELGLTHDPNEDIMKSRSLHVHCPSGAIPKDGPSAGLAHTVALISLFTNKPVPPQIAMTGEVSLRGRVMPVGGIKEKLIGALRAGVKTVLLPQANRKDVKDVPQEVSDGLEIFYVQ
;
A
#
# COMPACT_ATOMS: atom_id res chain seq x y z
N MET A 1 31.43 18.98 7.66
CA MET A 1 31.99 17.67 8.07
C MET A 1 32.45 16.84 6.87
N VAL A 2 31.67 16.76 5.78
CA VAL A 2 32.01 16.02 4.54
C VAL A 2 33.31 16.58 3.86
N ALA A 3 33.39 17.89 3.63
CA ALA A 3 34.57 18.51 3.01
C ALA A 3 35.88 18.17 3.74
N ARG A 4 35.88 18.18 5.07
CA ARG A 4 37.07 17.83 5.89
C ARG A 4 37.46 16.35 5.77
N LYS A 5 36.50 15.45 5.54
CA LYS A 5 36.79 14.03 5.27
C LYS A 5 37.43 13.85 3.88
N PHE A 6 37.00 14.62 2.89
CA PHE A 6 37.58 14.63 1.55
C PHE A 6 39.00 15.17 1.56
N GLU A 7 39.26 16.31 2.21
CA GLU A 7 40.61 16.85 2.36
C GLU A 7 41.57 15.85 3.03
N LEU A 8 41.08 15.14 4.05
CA LEU A 8 41.87 14.16 4.79
C LEU A 8 42.13 12.90 3.97
N TYR A 9 41.24 12.52 3.06
CA TYR A 9 41.42 11.40 2.14
C TYR A 9 42.44 11.75 1.04
N ILE A 10 42.31 12.93 0.43
CA ILE A 10 43.22 13.42 -0.60
C ILE A 10 44.65 13.57 -0.03
N SER A 11 44.79 14.12 1.17
CA SER A 11 46.08 14.34 1.81
C SER A 11 46.81 13.05 2.25
N LYS A 12 46.06 11.95 2.40
CA LYS A 12 46.62 10.63 2.77
C LYS A 12 46.90 9.71 1.58
N THR A 13 46.47 10.10 0.37
CA THR A 13 46.64 9.28 -0.82
C THR A 13 48.04 9.50 -1.41
N GLU A 14 48.85 8.45 -1.46
CA GLU A 14 50.21 8.48 -2.06
C GLU A 14 50.12 8.62 -3.59
N LEU A 15 51.15 9.26 -4.20
CA LEU A 15 51.22 9.45 -5.65
C LEU A 15 51.10 8.14 -6.45
N GLY A 16 51.53 7.00 -5.91
CA GLY A 16 51.38 5.68 -6.51
C GLY A 16 49.91 5.17 -6.56
N GLN A 17 48.96 5.82 -5.88
CA GLN A 17 47.56 5.45 -5.84
C GLN A 17 46.65 6.47 -6.58
N ALA A 18 47.24 7.30 -7.44
CA ALA A 18 46.50 8.35 -8.17
C ALA A 18 45.36 7.81 -9.03
N GLY A 19 45.46 6.60 -9.57
CA GLY A 19 44.38 5.93 -10.28
C GLY A 19 43.14 5.64 -9.40
N LYS A 20 43.37 5.18 -8.17
CA LYS A 20 42.27 4.95 -7.21
C LYS A 20 41.58 6.26 -6.78
N LEU A 21 42.37 7.33 -6.68
CA LEU A 21 41.85 8.66 -6.39
C LEU A 21 40.96 9.15 -7.54
N ALA A 22 41.39 8.96 -8.80
CA ALA A 22 40.59 9.31 -9.97
C ALA A 22 39.26 8.55 -10.01
N ASP A 23 39.28 7.24 -9.77
CA ASP A 23 38.10 6.40 -9.76
C ASP A 23 37.12 6.80 -8.63
N PHE A 24 37.62 7.07 -7.43
CA PHE A 24 36.83 7.55 -6.31
C PHE A 24 36.19 8.93 -6.58
N MET A 25 36.98 9.86 -7.15
CA MET A 25 36.46 11.20 -7.47
C MET A 25 35.46 11.16 -8.64
N ALA A 26 35.60 10.22 -9.58
CA ALA A 26 34.62 9.98 -10.64
C ALA A 26 33.27 9.44 -10.09
N ASP A 27 33.33 8.54 -9.12
CA ASP A 27 32.14 7.96 -8.49
C ASP A 27 31.32 9.04 -7.76
N VAL A 28 31.98 9.91 -7.03
CA VAL A 28 31.34 10.98 -6.22
C VAL A 28 30.90 12.17 -7.09
N SER A 29 31.38 12.29 -8.33
CA SER A 29 31.01 13.38 -9.24
C SER A 29 29.67 13.14 -9.93
N ASP A 30 28.91 14.22 -10.22
CA ASP A 30 27.63 14.16 -10.99
C ASP A 30 27.87 14.07 -12.51
N GLY A 31 28.91 13.37 -12.94
CA GLY A 31 29.17 13.06 -14.35
C GLY A 31 28.10 12.10 -14.91
N SER A 32 27.79 12.21 -16.22
CA SER A 32 26.92 11.28 -16.90
C SER A 32 27.50 9.85 -16.92
N TYR A 33 26.62 8.85 -17.06
CA TYR A 33 27.05 7.45 -17.13
C TYR A 33 28.11 7.20 -18.21
N GLU A 34 27.97 7.85 -19.37
CA GLU A 34 28.93 7.75 -20.46
C GLU A 34 30.28 8.36 -20.11
N GLU A 35 30.32 9.50 -19.42
CA GLU A 35 31.56 10.14 -18.96
C GLU A 35 32.26 9.27 -17.93
N LYS A 36 31.55 8.67 -16.99
CA LYS A 36 32.10 7.71 -16.01
C LYS A 36 32.70 6.47 -16.70
N LEU A 37 32.02 5.94 -17.71
CA LEU A 37 32.51 4.81 -18.51
C LEU A 37 33.78 5.17 -19.28
N ARG A 38 33.88 6.39 -19.86
CA ARG A 38 35.07 6.85 -20.56
C ARG A 38 36.30 6.99 -19.63
N ILE A 39 36.09 7.39 -18.38
CA ILE A 39 37.12 7.43 -17.35
C ILE A 39 37.59 6.01 -17.02
N LEU A 40 36.70 5.06 -16.83
CA LEU A 40 37.03 3.66 -16.56
C LEU A 40 37.72 2.97 -17.74
N ALA A 41 37.36 3.31 -18.97
CA ALA A 41 37.96 2.75 -20.19
C ALA A 41 39.36 3.28 -20.48
N SER A 42 39.80 4.39 -19.88
CA SER A 42 41.13 4.95 -20.05
C SER A 42 42.14 4.24 -19.15
N PHE A 43 43.22 3.67 -19.74
CA PHE A 43 44.26 2.97 -18.99
C PHE A 43 45.32 3.93 -18.45
N ASP A 44 45.46 5.15 -19.00
CA ASP A 44 46.38 6.16 -18.52
C ASP A 44 45.81 6.91 -17.31
N VAL A 45 46.56 6.85 -16.20
CA VAL A 45 46.17 7.49 -14.95
C VAL A 45 46.10 9.02 -15.09
N LYS A 46 46.97 9.61 -15.91
CA LYS A 46 47.00 11.05 -16.15
C LYS A 46 45.71 11.49 -16.89
N GLU A 47 45.35 10.77 -17.93
CA GLU A 47 44.15 11.04 -18.70
C GLU A 47 42.85 10.86 -17.85
N ARG A 48 42.85 9.86 -16.96
CA ARG A 48 41.75 9.67 -15.98
C ARG A 48 41.58 10.90 -15.09
N LEU A 49 42.67 11.37 -14.52
CA LEU A 49 42.64 12.54 -13.62
C LEU A 49 42.22 13.80 -14.35
N GLU A 50 42.72 14.04 -15.57
CA GLU A 50 42.35 15.20 -16.39
C GLU A 50 40.84 15.22 -16.66
N ARG A 51 40.22 14.10 -17.03
CA ARG A 51 38.78 13.97 -17.27
C ARG A 51 37.98 14.20 -16.00
N VAL A 52 38.43 13.67 -14.85
CA VAL A 52 37.77 13.90 -13.56
C VAL A 52 37.82 15.36 -13.17
N VAL A 53 38.96 16.03 -13.35
CA VAL A 53 39.12 17.47 -13.08
C VAL A 53 38.19 18.30 -13.97
N GLU A 54 38.01 17.92 -15.24
CA GLU A 54 37.10 18.60 -16.16
C GLU A 54 35.66 18.52 -15.66
N ILE A 55 35.17 17.32 -15.24
CA ILE A 55 33.83 17.13 -14.67
C ILE A 55 33.64 17.97 -13.40
N LEU A 56 34.60 17.91 -12.48
CA LEU A 56 34.55 18.66 -11.23
C LEU A 56 34.61 20.18 -11.44
N THR A 57 35.37 20.64 -12.42
CA THR A 57 35.44 22.07 -12.79
C THR A 57 34.12 22.56 -13.35
N ARG A 58 33.47 21.78 -14.20
CA ARG A 58 32.15 22.07 -14.74
C ARG A 58 31.07 22.11 -13.61
N GLN A 59 31.13 21.18 -12.67
CA GLN A 59 30.22 21.20 -11.49
C GLN A 59 30.47 22.44 -10.62
N ALA A 60 31.71 22.79 -10.35
CA ALA A 60 32.05 23.99 -9.60
C ALA A 60 31.56 25.27 -10.28
N GLN A 61 31.65 25.33 -11.62
CA GLN A 61 31.08 26.44 -12.40
C GLN A 61 29.56 26.47 -12.35
N HIS A 62 28.91 25.30 -12.42
CA HIS A 62 27.46 25.19 -12.33
C HIS A 62 26.95 25.61 -10.94
N ILE A 63 27.65 25.23 -9.87
CA ILE A 63 27.32 25.67 -8.50
C ILE A 63 27.54 27.19 -8.36
N LYS A 64 28.62 27.75 -8.91
CA LYS A 64 28.85 29.21 -8.91
C LYS A 64 27.79 29.97 -9.73
N SER A 65 27.26 29.38 -10.81
CA SER A 65 26.22 29.98 -11.63
C SER A 65 24.81 29.80 -11.06
N SER A 66 24.57 28.74 -10.27
CA SER A 66 23.27 28.47 -9.60
C SER A 66 23.11 29.20 -8.29
N VAL A 67 24.17 29.69 -7.67
CA VAL A 67 24.11 30.65 -6.57
C VAL A 67 23.92 32.06 -7.15
N LYS A 68 22.89 32.25 -7.97
CA LYS A 68 22.27 33.56 -8.14
C LYS A 68 21.43 33.82 -6.89
N VAL A 69 21.97 34.64 -6.00
CA VAL A 69 21.17 35.33 -5.00
C VAL A 69 20.02 35.97 -5.77
N THR A 70 18.81 35.52 -5.54
CA THR A 70 17.61 36.15 -6.09
C THR A 70 17.43 37.48 -5.38
N HIS A 71 18.08 38.51 -5.90
CA HIS A 71 17.72 39.87 -5.59
C HIS A 71 16.34 40.10 -6.22
N ILE A 72 15.33 40.19 -5.42
CA ILE A 72 14.04 40.76 -5.77
C ILE A 72 14.32 42.25 -6.00
N THR A 73 14.61 42.63 -7.22
CA THR A 73 14.61 44.02 -7.64
C THR A 73 13.18 44.38 -8.00
N SER A 74 12.50 45.06 -7.03
CA SER A 74 11.37 45.88 -7.41
C SER A 74 11.85 47.00 -8.34
N THR A 75 11.28 47.04 -9.48
CA THR A 75 11.25 48.05 -10.54
C THR A 75 11.52 49.47 -10.07
N SER A 76 12.58 50.06 -10.58
CA SER A 76 12.67 51.41 -11.16
C SER A 76 14.13 51.92 -11.16
N PHE A 77 14.90 51.51 -12.15
CA PHE A 77 16.08 52.23 -12.63
C PHE A 77 16.13 52.19 -14.17
N PRO A 78 16.45 53.29 -14.82
CA PRO A 78 16.55 53.32 -16.29
C PRO A 78 17.79 52.54 -16.76
N PRO A 79 17.75 51.97 -17.98
CA PRO A 79 18.86 51.21 -18.50
C PRO A 79 19.90 52.16 -19.07
N ASN A 80 21.00 52.37 -18.34
CA ASN A 80 22.32 52.73 -18.82
C ASN A 80 23.15 53.35 -17.68
N SER A 81 23.97 52.52 -17.03
CA SER A 81 25.26 52.91 -16.51
C SER A 81 26.00 51.66 -16.03
N ASN A 82 26.99 51.22 -16.78
CA ASN A 82 28.04 50.35 -16.28
C ASN A 82 28.88 51.14 -15.29
N MET A 83 28.53 51.09 -13.98
CA MET A 83 29.40 51.59 -12.91
C MET A 83 30.00 50.38 -12.20
N ASP A 84 31.32 50.30 -12.32
CA ASP A 84 32.17 49.31 -11.64
C ASP A 84 32.20 49.68 -10.14
N ILE A 85 31.61 48.87 -9.28
CA ILE A 85 31.47 49.03 -7.83
C ILE A 85 32.84 49.06 -7.09
N SER A 86 33.92 48.71 -7.79
CA SER A 86 35.29 48.67 -7.25
C SER A 86 35.93 50.06 -7.06
N GLN A 87 35.34 51.09 -7.67
CA GLN A 87 35.91 52.47 -7.66
C GLN A 87 35.21 53.46 -6.75
N ILE A 88 34.25 53.04 -5.91
CA ILE A 88 33.50 53.88 -5.02
C ILE A 88 34.21 53.96 -3.65
N ASP A 89 34.38 55.20 -3.13
CA ASP A 89 34.97 55.46 -1.83
C ASP A 89 34.30 54.68 -0.68
N PRO A 90 35.04 54.08 0.25
CA PRO A 90 34.49 53.33 1.38
C PRO A 90 33.38 54.03 2.17
N ARG A 91 33.43 55.37 2.26
CA ARG A 91 32.42 56.20 2.91
C ARG A 91 31.09 56.27 2.13
N GLU A 92 31.18 56.31 0.81
CA GLU A 92 29.98 56.28 -0.02
C GLU A 92 29.35 54.89 -0.08
N ARG A 93 30.13 53.81 0.00
CA ARG A 93 29.62 52.45 0.15
C ARG A 93 28.80 52.28 1.43
N GLU A 94 29.27 52.83 2.55
CA GLU A 94 28.60 52.79 3.83
C GLU A 94 27.29 53.60 3.82
N LEU A 95 27.28 54.73 3.11
CA LEU A 95 26.10 55.58 2.94
C LEU A 95 25.04 54.90 2.03
N LEU A 96 25.46 54.26 0.97
CA LEU A 96 24.60 53.45 0.10
C LEU A 96 24.04 52.22 0.82
N ALA A 97 24.83 51.54 1.63
CA ALA A 97 24.38 50.43 2.45
C ALA A 97 23.37 50.88 3.54
N ARG A 98 23.61 52.01 4.18
CA ARG A 98 22.65 52.62 5.12
C ARG A 98 21.35 53.09 4.44
N ARG A 99 21.41 53.64 3.24
CA ARG A 99 20.23 53.99 2.43
C ARG A 99 19.46 52.77 1.97
N ALA A 100 20.12 51.69 1.56
CA ALA A 100 19.49 50.43 1.23
C ALA A 100 18.80 49.78 2.42
N MET A 101 19.41 49.82 3.60
CA MET A 101 18.77 49.33 4.83
C MET A 101 17.62 50.25 5.32
N ALA A 102 17.70 51.58 5.15
CA ALA A 102 16.60 52.49 5.48
C ALA A 102 15.41 52.36 4.49
N GLY A 103 15.68 51.93 3.23
CA GLY A 103 14.62 51.69 2.24
C GLY A 103 13.85 50.39 2.49
N LEU A 104 14.38 49.44 3.29
CA LEU A 104 13.67 48.22 3.68
C LEU A 104 12.72 48.41 4.89
N SER A 105 12.85 49.51 5.64
CA SER A 105 12.03 49.80 6.81
C SER A 105 10.90 50.81 6.56
N GLY A 106 10.63 51.19 5.33
CA GLY A 106 9.71 52.27 4.97
C GLY A 106 8.77 51.94 3.82
N LEU A 107 7.87 51.00 4.00
CA LEU A 107 6.67 50.89 3.18
C LEU A 107 5.44 51.30 3.97
N THR A 108 5.34 52.64 4.22
CA THR A 108 4.03 53.27 4.46
C THR A 108 3.82 54.32 3.37
N PRO A 109 2.62 54.39 2.74
CA PRO A 109 2.34 55.35 1.68
C PRO A 109 2.25 56.78 2.26
N PRO A 110 2.71 57.81 1.52
CA PRO A 110 2.64 59.18 1.98
C PRO A 110 1.26 59.80 1.74
N GLY A 111 0.65 60.31 2.78
CA GLY A 111 -0.47 61.22 2.63
C GLY A 111 -1.50 61.14 3.74
N SER A 112 -1.29 61.88 4.83
CA SER A 112 -2.20 62.92 5.32
C SER A 112 -1.76 63.39 6.70
N ALA A 113 -1.43 64.64 6.78
CA ALA A 113 -1.24 65.36 8.01
C ALA A 113 -2.60 65.72 8.63
N GLY A 114 -2.73 65.43 9.93
CA GLY A 114 -3.63 66.20 10.80
C GLY A 114 -5.02 65.66 11.02
N ALA A 115 -5.19 64.93 12.14
CA ALA A 115 -6.29 65.17 13.10
C ALA A 115 -6.03 64.34 14.37
N ARG A 116 -5.96 65.00 15.49
CA ARG A 116 -6.06 64.40 16.83
C ARG A 116 -7.49 63.93 17.06
N GLY A 117 -7.67 62.71 17.59
CA GLY A 117 -8.95 62.34 18.13
C GLY A 117 -9.15 60.85 18.29
N SER A 118 -9.06 60.39 19.54
CA SER A 118 -9.74 59.23 20.16
C SER A 118 -9.45 57.82 19.68
N ASP A 119 -8.79 57.13 20.58
CA ASP A 119 -8.88 55.69 20.92
C ASP A 119 -9.98 54.89 20.22
N ASN A 120 -9.57 54.04 19.26
CA ASN A 120 -10.02 52.68 18.98
C ASN A 120 -9.11 52.13 17.87
N GLU A 121 -7.84 51.89 18.20
CA GLU A 121 -7.05 50.95 17.40
C GLU A 121 -7.58 49.55 17.74
N GLU A 122 -8.37 48.97 16.86
CA GLU A 122 -8.47 47.52 16.71
C GLU A 122 -7.05 47.01 16.40
N LYS A 123 -6.36 46.56 17.46
CA LYS A 123 -5.07 45.86 17.33
C LYS A 123 -5.31 44.68 16.42
N GLU A 124 -4.70 44.67 15.22
CA GLU A 124 -4.52 43.42 14.46
C GLU A 124 -4.04 42.36 15.46
N PRO A 125 -4.72 41.21 15.55
CA PRO A 125 -4.37 40.21 16.55
C PRO A 125 -2.93 39.80 16.33
N ASN A 126 -2.11 39.94 17.37
CA ASN A 126 -0.72 39.46 17.32
C ASN A 126 -0.73 37.99 16.96
N GLU A 127 0.02 37.56 15.94
CA GLU A 127 0.14 36.15 15.50
C GLU A 127 0.32 35.17 16.69
N VAL A 128 0.97 35.62 17.76
CA VAL A 128 1.17 34.84 18.99
C VAL A 128 -0.13 34.71 19.81
N ASP A 129 -1.01 35.70 19.77
CA ASP A 129 -2.29 35.67 20.50
C ASP A 129 -3.29 34.77 19.74
N GLU A 130 -3.29 34.78 18.40
CA GLU A 130 -4.04 33.83 17.60
C GLU A 130 -3.58 32.38 17.86
N LEU A 131 -2.27 32.14 17.94
CA LEU A 131 -1.72 30.84 18.26
C LEU A 131 -2.11 30.39 19.67
N GLN A 132 -2.13 31.31 20.64
CA GLN A 132 -2.61 31.00 21.98
C GLN A 132 -4.10 30.62 21.99
N GLN A 133 -4.92 31.32 21.21
CA GLN A 133 -6.33 30.99 21.08
C GLN A 133 -6.52 29.59 20.47
N LYS A 134 -5.82 29.28 19.37
CA LYS A 134 -5.82 27.92 18.77
C LYS A 134 -5.38 26.83 19.76
N LEU A 135 -4.37 27.08 20.57
CA LEU A 135 -3.92 26.16 21.63
C LEU A 135 -4.95 25.97 22.76
N ASN A 136 -5.71 27.02 23.08
CA ASN A 136 -6.79 26.90 24.06
C ASN A 136 -7.98 26.11 23.52
N ASP A 137 -8.30 26.26 22.23
CA ASP A 137 -9.40 25.58 21.56
C ASP A 137 -9.08 24.12 21.25
N ALA A 138 -7.79 23.74 21.27
CA ALA A 138 -7.31 22.41 20.88
C ALA A 138 -7.50 21.30 21.95
N GLU A 139 -8.12 21.60 23.12
CA GLU A 139 -8.36 20.63 24.20
C GLU A 139 -7.14 19.76 24.54
N LEU A 140 -5.98 20.39 24.73
CA LEU A 140 -4.69 19.72 24.94
C LEU A 140 -4.72 18.79 26.16
N SER A 141 -3.99 17.67 26.08
CA SER A 141 -3.74 16.81 27.24
C SER A 141 -3.00 17.60 28.34
N PRO A 142 -3.11 17.20 29.62
CA PRO A 142 -2.45 17.92 30.72
C PRO A 142 -0.94 18.08 30.53
N GLU A 143 -0.29 17.09 29.93
CA GLU A 143 1.14 17.12 29.62
C GLU A 143 1.44 18.05 28.44
N ALA A 144 0.65 17.95 27.38
CA ALA A 144 0.77 18.80 26.20
C ALA A 144 0.56 20.29 26.57
N ARG A 145 -0.39 20.57 27.47
CA ARG A 145 -0.65 21.93 27.95
C ARG A 145 0.54 22.53 28.71
N LYS A 146 1.15 21.76 29.59
CA LYS A 146 2.37 22.20 30.31
C LYS A 146 3.51 22.55 29.35
N VAL A 147 3.71 21.72 28.33
CA VAL A 147 4.76 21.94 27.31
C VAL A 147 4.40 23.13 26.43
N ALA A 148 3.15 23.24 25.96
CA ALA A 148 2.67 24.36 25.16
C ALA A 148 2.83 25.70 25.87
N ASP A 149 2.43 25.82 27.16
CA ASP A 149 2.57 27.02 27.95
C ASP A 149 4.03 27.42 28.14
N LYS A 150 4.93 26.47 28.34
CA LYS A 150 6.37 26.69 28.45
C LYS A 150 6.96 27.23 27.17
N GLU A 151 6.67 26.58 26.04
CA GLU A 151 7.19 27.01 24.73
C GLU A 151 6.55 28.32 24.25
N LEU A 152 5.28 28.58 24.56
CA LEU A 152 4.62 29.86 24.27
C LEU A 152 5.25 31.00 25.03
N LYS A 153 5.57 30.80 26.34
CA LYS A 153 6.32 31.78 27.15
C LYS A 153 7.73 32.01 26.59
N ARG A 154 8.36 30.98 26.01
CA ARG A 154 9.65 31.08 25.35
C ARG A 154 9.53 31.90 24.06
N LEU A 155 8.53 31.59 23.22
CA LEU A 155 8.26 32.26 21.94
C LEU A 155 8.04 33.77 22.13
N ARG A 156 7.27 34.17 23.15
CA ARG A 156 7.03 35.60 23.48
C ARG A 156 8.29 36.40 23.86
N LYS A 157 9.32 35.70 24.36
CA LYS A 157 10.61 36.32 24.73
C LYS A 157 11.63 36.32 23.62
N MET A 158 11.39 35.59 22.53
CA MET A 158 12.31 35.47 21.41
C MET A 158 12.14 36.61 20.42
N ASN A 159 13.23 36.99 19.78
CA ASN A 159 13.18 37.93 18.66
C ASN A 159 12.67 37.21 17.40
N PRO A 160 11.64 37.73 16.70
CA PRO A 160 11.11 37.13 15.46
C PRO A 160 12.15 36.92 14.35
N ALA A 161 13.24 37.64 14.34
CA ALA A 161 14.35 37.48 13.38
C ALA A 161 15.24 36.23 13.65
N ASN A 162 15.04 35.56 14.79
CA ASN A 162 15.81 34.36 15.13
C ASN A 162 15.24 33.13 14.42
N ALA A 163 16.07 32.29 13.81
CA ALA A 163 15.68 31.04 13.19
C ALA A 163 14.92 30.09 14.16
N GLU A 164 15.29 30.09 15.46
CA GLU A 164 14.61 29.31 16.48
C GLU A 164 13.15 29.74 16.70
N TYR A 165 12.80 31.03 16.43
CA TYR A 165 11.42 31.52 16.52
C TYR A 165 10.51 30.77 15.57
N GLY A 166 10.93 30.60 14.29
CA GLY A 166 10.18 29.83 13.29
C GLY A 166 10.00 28.37 13.70
N VAL A 167 11.04 27.73 14.23
CA VAL A 167 10.96 26.34 14.69
C VAL A 167 9.99 26.19 15.88
N CYS A 168 10.05 27.08 16.84
CA CYS A 168 9.18 27.08 18.01
C CYS A 168 7.71 27.35 17.61
N ARG A 169 7.47 28.31 16.71
CA ARG A 169 6.15 28.63 16.17
C ARG A 169 5.55 27.42 15.45
N THR A 170 6.27 26.84 14.49
CA THR A 170 5.81 25.65 13.74
C THR A 170 5.53 24.47 14.67
N TYR A 171 6.31 24.30 15.73
CA TYR A 171 6.04 23.27 16.73
C TYR A 171 4.71 23.50 17.46
N LEU A 172 4.44 24.72 17.90
CA LEU A 172 3.18 25.06 18.58
C LEU A 172 1.97 24.97 17.64
N GLU A 173 2.13 25.36 16.37
CA GLU A 173 1.11 25.17 15.33
C GLU A 173 0.79 23.68 15.15
N ASN A 174 1.81 22.82 15.01
CA ASN A 174 1.63 21.38 14.94
C ASN A 174 0.93 20.82 16.18
N LEU A 175 1.27 21.32 17.37
CA LEU A 175 0.67 20.88 18.63
C LEU A 175 -0.83 21.24 18.70
N ALA A 176 -1.20 22.45 18.21
CA ALA A 176 -2.59 22.91 18.15
C ALA A 176 -3.45 22.14 17.14
N GLU A 177 -2.83 21.64 16.05
CA GLU A 177 -3.55 20.91 15.00
C GLU A 177 -3.83 19.43 15.35
N ILE A 178 -3.14 18.87 16.34
CA ILE A 178 -3.38 17.48 16.78
C ILE A 178 -4.71 17.41 17.52
N PRO A 179 -5.62 16.50 17.14
CA PRO A 179 -6.90 16.31 17.81
C PRO A 179 -6.74 15.49 19.09
N TRP A 180 -6.36 16.10 20.21
CA TRP A 180 -6.07 15.41 21.46
C TRP A 180 -7.28 14.72 22.09
N ALA A 181 -8.43 15.40 22.14
CA ALA A 181 -9.64 14.89 22.75
C ALA A 181 -10.83 14.81 21.78
N LYS A 182 -10.75 15.52 20.66
CA LYS A 182 -11.85 15.63 19.69
C LYS A 182 -12.14 14.30 19.02
N VAL A 183 -13.27 13.70 19.32
CA VAL A 183 -13.75 12.45 18.76
C VAL A 183 -14.98 12.65 17.89
N THR A 184 -15.12 11.86 16.83
CA THR A 184 -16.37 11.77 16.10
C THR A 184 -17.32 10.91 16.90
N GLU A 185 -18.59 11.30 17.01
CA GLU A 185 -19.61 10.45 17.62
C GLU A 185 -19.77 9.19 16.77
N ASP A 186 -19.43 8.06 17.37
CA ASP A 186 -19.61 6.77 16.72
C ASP A 186 -21.10 6.48 16.58
N GLN A 187 -21.54 6.26 15.36
CA GLN A 187 -22.93 5.86 15.06
C GLN A 187 -23.18 4.38 15.41
N LEU A 188 -22.60 3.89 16.52
CA LEU A 188 -22.72 2.50 16.99
C LEU A 188 -24.03 2.29 17.77
N GLY A 189 -25.17 2.51 17.10
CA GLY A 189 -26.51 2.24 17.62
C GLY A 189 -27.02 0.82 17.33
N PRO A 190 -28.27 0.51 17.67
CA PRO A 190 -28.90 -0.80 17.41
C PRO A 190 -28.85 -1.23 15.95
N ASP A 191 -28.94 -0.26 15.02
CA ASP A 191 -29.01 -0.51 13.57
C ASP A 191 -27.66 -0.47 12.86
N THR A 192 -26.55 -0.29 13.58
CA THR A 192 -25.20 -0.19 12.98
C THR A 192 -24.85 -1.41 12.14
N LEU A 193 -25.09 -2.61 12.66
CA LEU A 193 -24.79 -3.85 11.94
C LEU A 193 -25.65 -4.01 10.68
N LYS A 194 -26.91 -3.57 10.73
CA LYS A 194 -27.79 -3.57 9.55
C LYS A 194 -27.32 -2.58 8.50
N ARG A 195 -26.95 -1.35 8.93
CA ARG A 195 -26.39 -0.33 8.03
C ARG A 195 -25.07 -0.77 7.43
N ALA A 196 -24.16 -1.32 8.26
CA ALA A 196 -22.89 -1.83 7.81
C ALA A 196 -23.05 -2.94 6.77
N ARG A 197 -23.98 -3.90 7.01
CA ARG A 197 -24.28 -4.95 6.04
C ARG A 197 -24.81 -4.36 4.73
N LYS A 198 -25.78 -3.46 4.82
CA LYS A 198 -26.36 -2.79 3.64
C LYS A 198 -25.28 -2.04 2.86
N GLN A 199 -24.43 -1.26 3.53
CA GLN A 199 -23.33 -0.52 2.90
C GLN A 199 -22.33 -1.46 2.22
N LEU A 200 -21.94 -2.56 2.90
CA LEU A 200 -21.02 -3.54 2.33
C LEU A 200 -21.64 -4.29 1.13
N ASP A 201 -22.96 -4.52 1.13
CA ASP A 201 -23.68 -5.15 0.02
C ASP A 201 -23.88 -4.19 -1.16
N GLU A 202 -24.02 -2.90 -0.88
CA GLU A 202 -24.09 -1.85 -1.90
C GLU A 202 -22.74 -1.59 -2.56
N ASP A 203 -21.66 -1.54 -1.78
CA ASP A 203 -20.31 -1.19 -2.25
C ASP A 203 -19.54 -2.37 -2.86
N HIS A 204 -19.85 -3.61 -2.45
CA HIS A 204 -19.09 -4.81 -2.82
C HIS A 204 -20.00 -5.96 -3.21
N TYR A 205 -19.78 -6.52 -4.38
CA TYR A 205 -20.46 -7.73 -4.82
C TYR A 205 -19.76 -8.97 -4.30
N GLY A 206 -20.51 -9.98 -3.87
CA GLY A 206 -19.96 -11.22 -3.30
C GLY A 206 -19.24 -11.02 -1.97
N LEU A 207 -18.13 -11.73 -1.76
CA LEU A 207 -17.25 -11.65 -0.58
C LEU A 207 -17.95 -11.94 0.76
N GLU A 208 -18.98 -12.83 0.76
CA GLU A 208 -19.85 -13.08 1.93
C GLU A 208 -19.08 -13.45 3.20
N ARG A 209 -18.03 -14.27 3.09
CA ARG A 209 -17.20 -14.66 4.24
C ARG A 209 -16.47 -13.45 4.84
N ILE A 210 -15.97 -12.57 3.99
CA ILE A 210 -15.22 -11.38 4.39
C ILE A 210 -16.18 -10.39 5.06
N LYS A 211 -17.35 -10.15 4.44
CA LYS A 211 -18.41 -9.31 5.01
C LYS A 211 -18.86 -9.83 6.38
N LYS A 212 -19.04 -11.15 6.51
CA LYS A 212 -19.40 -11.78 7.79
C LYS A 212 -18.34 -11.53 8.85
N ARG A 213 -17.04 -11.71 8.54
CA ARG A 213 -15.94 -11.44 9.47
C ARG A 213 -15.86 -9.97 9.87
N LEU A 214 -16.03 -9.06 8.91
CA LEU A 214 -16.08 -7.63 9.19
C LEU A 214 -17.26 -7.27 10.11
N LEU A 215 -18.43 -7.88 9.88
CA LEU A 215 -19.61 -7.67 10.74
C LEU A 215 -19.42 -8.25 12.14
N GLU A 216 -18.78 -9.42 12.29
CA GLU A 216 -18.41 -10.00 13.59
C GLU A 216 -17.47 -9.06 14.34
N TYR A 217 -16.45 -8.53 13.67
CA TYR A 217 -15.52 -7.55 14.24
C TYR A 217 -16.25 -6.26 14.71
N LEU A 218 -17.13 -5.71 13.87
CA LEU A 218 -17.93 -4.54 14.21
C LEU A 218 -18.90 -4.80 15.38
N ALA A 219 -19.44 -6.01 15.50
CA ALA A 219 -20.27 -6.41 16.61
C ALA A 219 -19.50 -6.41 17.93
N VAL A 220 -18.27 -6.95 17.93
CA VAL A 220 -17.40 -6.94 19.12
C VAL A 220 -17.05 -5.51 19.53
N LEU A 221 -16.66 -4.65 18.57
CA LEU A 221 -16.40 -3.23 18.84
C LEU A 221 -17.60 -2.53 19.50
N ARG A 222 -18.79 -2.77 18.95
CA ARG A 222 -20.04 -2.21 19.50
C ARG A 222 -20.28 -2.65 20.95
N LEU A 223 -20.14 -3.96 21.23
CA LEU A 223 -20.33 -4.50 22.57
C LEU A 223 -19.33 -3.89 23.57
N LYS A 224 -18.04 -3.80 23.21
CA LYS A 224 -17.01 -3.17 24.04
C LYS A 224 -17.34 -1.70 24.34
N GLN A 225 -17.74 -0.94 23.33
CA GLN A 225 -18.14 0.45 23.54
C GLN A 225 -19.38 0.60 24.42
N SER A 226 -20.38 -0.29 24.29
CA SER A 226 -21.56 -0.27 25.16
C SER A 226 -21.16 -0.47 26.60
N THR A 227 -20.31 -1.48 26.87
CA THR A 227 -19.78 -1.76 28.20
C THR A 227 -18.98 -0.58 28.76
N ASN A 228 -18.12 0.03 27.95
CA ASN A 228 -17.33 1.18 28.36
C ASN A 228 -18.20 2.42 28.68
N LYS A 229 -19.25 2.69 27.88
CA LYS A 229 -20.22 3.76 28.16
C LYS A 229 -20.96 3.54 29.49
N ASP A 230 -21.31 2.30 29.79
CA ASP A 230 -21.98 1.97 31.06
C ASP A 230 -21.00 2.13 32.26
N VAL A 231 -19.74 1.76 32.10
CA VAL A 231 -18.68 2.02 33.09
C VAL A 231 -18.44 3.53 33.26
N GLU A 232 -18.40 4.29 32.18
CA GLU A 232 -18.23 5.76 32.23
C GLU A 232 -19.42 6.45 32.92
N ARG A 233 -20.65 5.98 32.67
CA ARG A 233 -21.83 6.49 33.39
C ARG A 233 -21.75 6.22 34.89
N GLN A 234 -21.28 5.02 35.30
CA GLN A 234 -21.07 4.67 36.70
C GLN A 234 -19.98 5.54 37.33
N ILE A 235 -18.85 5.76 36.65
CA ILE A 235 -17.76 6.62 37.11
C ILE A 235 -18.26 8.07 37.26
N THR A 236 -18.99 8.59 36.28
CA THR A 236 -19.54 9.96 36.32
C THR A 236 -20.57 10.13 37.41
N GLY A 237 -21.38 9.09 37.71
CA GLY A 237 -22.29 9.08 38.85
C GLY A 237 -21.53 9.21 40.17
N LEU A 238 -20.55 8.32 40.38
CA LEU A 238 -19.74 8.29 41.60
C LEU A 238 -18.86 9.54 41.78
N SER A 239 -18.33 10.12 40.70
CA SER A 239 -17.56 11.36 40.77
C SER A 239 -18.42 12.56 41.14
N LYS A 240 -19.67 12.63 40.65
CA LYS A 240 -20.63 13.66 41.07
C LYS A 240 -20.95 13.54 42.56
N ASP A 241 -21.09 12.33 43.09
CA ASP A 241 -21.32 12.08 44.50
C ASP A 241 -20.09 12.51 45.34
N LEU A 242 -18.88 12.31 44.83
CA LEU A 242 -17.62 12.78 45.43
C LEU A 242 -17.50 14.33 45.42
N ASP A 243 -17.82 14.97 44.29
CA ASP A 243 -17.76 16.43 44.13
C ASP A 243 -18.84 17.14 44.96
N ALA A 244 -20.06 16.59 45.05
CA ALA A 244 -21.13 17.08 45.87
C ALA A 244 -20.77 17.06 47.38
N SER A 245 -19.93 16.10 47.77
CA SER A 245 -19.44 16.01 49.15
C SER A 245 -18.27 16.92 49.47
N SER A 246 -17.58 17.49 48.46
CA SER A 246 -16.41 18.37 48.62
C SER A 246 -16.77 19.86 48.56
N THR A 247 -17.86 20.24 47.90
CA THR A 247 -18.39 21.61 47.88
C THR A 247 -19.45 21.74 48.96
N GLY A 248 -19.03 22.10 50.16
CA GLY A 248 -19.91 22.40 51.25
C GLY A 248 -20.78 23.63 50.97
N ASP A 249 -21.79 23.51 50.12
CA ASP A 249 -22.89 24.46 50.02
C ASP A 249 -23.85 24.24 51.20
N LEU A 250 -23.84 25.19 52.11
CA LEU A 250 -24.55 25.21 53.39
C LEU A 250 -26.11 25.24 53.31
N GLU A 251 -26.71 24.90 52.15
CA GLU A 251 -28.17 25.03 51.97
C GLU A 251 -28.94 23.73 51.64
N LYS A 252 -28.30 22.58 51.64
CA LYS A 252 -29.06 21.31 51.51
C LYS A 252 -28.54 20.27 52.48
N ASP A 253 -29.44 19.66 53.27
CA ASP A 253 -29.20 18.51 54.16
C ASP A 253 -28.62 17.30 53.42
N VAL A 254 -27.35 17.35 53.03
CA VAL A 254 -26.60 16.21 52.52
C VAL A 254 -25.71 15.74 53.67
N PRO A 255 -25.86 14.48 54.14
CA PRO A 255 -25.04 13.96 55.25
C PRO A 255 -23.57 13.98 54.82
N LEU A 256 -22.70 14.54 55.64
CA LEU A 256 -21.25 14.52 55.50
C LEU A 256 -20.80 13.09 55.37
N ILE A 257 -20.32 12.71 54.18
CA ILE A 257 -19.75 11.38 53.94
C ILE A 257 -18.51 11.22 54.79
N SER A 258 -18.40 10.12 55.53
CA SER A 258 -17.23 9.88 56.38
C SER A 258 -15.96 9.70 55.52
N GLU A 259 -14.78 10.04 56.09
CA GLU A 259 -13.49 9.90 55.36
C GLU A 259 -13.25 8.48 54.89
N ALA A 260 -13.76 7.46 55.60
CA ALA A 260 -13.74 6.06 55.22
C ALA A 260 -14.60 5.77 53.98
N ASP A 261 -15.79 6.39 53.87
CA ASP A 261 -16.67 6.24 52.74
C ASP A 261 -16.14 6.92 51.48
N ARG A 262 -15.42 8.05 51.68
CA ARG A 262 -14.72 8.73 50.56
C ARG A 262 -13.60 7.87 49.98
N VAL A 263 -12.74 7.27 50.80
CA VAL A 263 -11.69 6.35 50.39
C VAL A 263 -12.31 5.12 49.68
N ALA A 264 -13.44 4.63 50.18
CA ALA A 264 -14.14 3.49 49.57
C ALA A 264 -14.70 3.86 48.19
N LEU A 265 -15.24 5.09 47.99
CA LEU A 265 -15.72 5.61 46.71
C LEU A 265 -14.55 5.82 45.74
N GLU A 266 -13.44 6.42 46.18
CA GLU A 266 -12.23 6.60 45.36
C GLU A 266 -11.68 5.24 44.88
N THR A 267 -11.58 4.26 45.77
CA THR A 267 -11.16 2.90 45.47
C THR A 267 -12.11 2.23 44.46
N ARG A 268 -13.41 2.47 44.61
CA ARG A 268 -14.43 1.95 43.67
C ARG A 268 -14.34 2.57 42.28
N VAL A 269 -14.05 3.87 42.20
CA VAL A 269 -13.77 4.58 40.94
C VAL A 269 -12.51 4.05 40.28
N GLU A 270 -11.46 3.76 41.06
CA GLU A 270 -10.23 3.14 40.55
C GLU A 270 -10.45 1.72 40.02
N ILE A 271 -11.22 0.89 40.73
CA ILE A 271 -11.62 -0.45 40.27
C ILE A 271 -12.47 -0.33 38.99
N LEU A 272 -13.37 0.65 38.88
CA LEU A 272 -14.14 0.85 37.65
C LEU A 272 -13.27 1.35 36.49
N LYS A 273 -12.31 2.23 36.77
CA LYS A 273 -11.31 2.65 35.76
C LYS A 273 -10.48 1.47 35.26
N SER A 274 -10.08 0.55 36.15
CA SER A 274 -9.35 -0.67 35.77
C SER A 274 -10.22 -1.69 35.01
N LYS A 275 -11.55 -1.65 35.18
CA LYS A 275 -12.53 -2.45 34.43
C LYS A 275 -12.83 -1.91 33.04
N ARG A 276 -12.37 -0.71 32.73
CA ARG A 276 -12.54 -0.15 31.38
C ARG A 276 -11.84 -1.06 30.38
N MET A 277 -12.63 -1.61 29.47
CA MET A 277 -12.09 -2.49 28.43
C MET A 277 -11.23 -1.66 27.46
N THR A 278 -9.94 -1.84 27.53
CA THR A 278 -9.01 -1.42 26.47
C THR A 278 -9.34 -2.19 25.21
N ASP A 279 -9.34 -1.52 24.07
CA ASP A 279 -9.59 -2.21 22.80
C ASP A 279 -8.36 -3.03 22.41
N LYS A 280 -8.29 -4.26 22.91
CA LYS A 280 -7.26 -5.26 22.58
C LYS A 280 -7.67 -6.11 21.37
N SER A 281 -8.58 -5.61 20.52
CA SER A 281 -9.00 -6.35 19.33
C SER A 281 -7.83 -6.44 18.33
N PRO A 282 -7.62 -7.61 17.72
CA PRO A 282 -6.57 -7.75 16.72
C PRO A 282 -6.85 -6.82 15.53
N ILE A 283 -5.79 -6.34 14.92
CA ILE A 283 -5.88 -5.48 13.75
C ILE A 283 -6.29 -6.32 12.55
N LEU A 284 -7.22 -5.83 11.74
CA LEU A 284 -7.64 -6.53 10.53
C LEU A 284 -6.60 -6.36 9.43
N LEU A 285 -6.05 -7.47 8.94
CA LEU A 285 -5.14 -7.52 7.78
C LEU A 285 -5.86 -8.12 6.57
N LEU A 286 -6.12 -7.30 5.56
CA LEU A 286 -6.72 -7.72 4.30
C LEU A 286 -5.61 -8.15 3.33
N VAL A 287 -5.53 -9.45 3.05
CA VAL A 287 -4.48 -10.03 2.19
C VAL A 287 -5.09 -10.54 0.89
N GLY A 288 -4.44 -10.25 -0.22
CA GLY A 288 -4.87 -10.77 -1.52
C GLY A 288 -4.28 -10.02 -2.70
N PRO A 289 -4.57 -10.47 -3.93
CA PRO A 289 -4.02 -9.88 -5.12
C PRO A 289 -4.46 -8.43 -5.33
N PRO A 290 -3.72 -7.65 -6.13
CA PRO A 290 -4.07 -6.26 -6.42
C PRO A 290 -5.41 -6.16 -7.15
N GLY A 291 -6.17 -5.10 -6.87
CA GLY A 291 -7.45 -4.86 -7.54
C GLY A 291 -8.66 -5.63 -6.98
N THR A 292 -8.52 -6.33 -5.85
CA THR A 292 -9.62 -7.06 -5.19
C THR A 292 -10.44 -6.21 -4.20
N GLY A 293 -10.26 -4.90 -4.21
CA GLY A 293 -11.08 -3.99 -3.42
C GLY A 293 -10.69 -3.84 -1.95
N LYS A 294 -9.47 -4.22 -1.54
CA LYS A 294 -8.98 -4.10 -0.15
C LYS A 294 -9.16 -2.69 0.43
N THR A 295 -8.70 -1.68 -0.29
CA THR A 295 -8.79 -0.27 0.13
C THR A 295 -10.25 0.24 0.17
N SER A 296 -11.10 -0.20 -0.75
CA SER A 296 -12.52 0.17 -0.77
C SER A 296 -13.29 -0.48 0.38
N LEU A 297 -13.00 -1.75 0.73
CA LEU A 297 -13.56 -2.44 1.89
C LEU A 297 -13.28 -1.68 3.20
N ALA A 298 -12.02 -1.27 3.40
CA ALA A 298 -11.65 -0.48 4.59
C ALA A 298 -12.41 0.86 4.65
N ARG A 299 -12.61 1.50 3.50
CA ARG A 299 -13.39 2.75 3.42
C ARG A 299 -14.87 2.51 3.74
N SER A 300 -15.46 1.43 3.22
CA SER A 300 -16.86 1.09 3.51
C SER A 300 -17.07 0.77 4.99
N VAL A 301 -16.09 0.14 5.65
CA VAL A 301 -16.10 -0.05 7.12
C VAL A 301 -16.09 1.30 7.84
N ALA A 302 -15.21 2.23 7.43
CA ALA A 302 -15.17 3.56 8.04
C ALA A 302 -16.49 4.32 7.87
N THR A 303 -17.08 4.28 6.67
CA THR A 303 -18.37 4.90 6.37
C THR A 303 -19.50 4.30 7.22
N SER A 304 -19.51 2.98 7.38
CA SER A 304 -20.52 2.28 8.18
C SER A 304 -20.47 2.63 9.68
N LEU A 305 -19.27 2.95 10.18
CA LEU A 305 -19.03 3.41 11.55
C LEU A 305 -19.32 4.90 11.73
N GLY A 306 -19.43 5.67 10.65
CA GLY A 306 -19.49 7.13 10.69
C GLY A 306 -18.16 7.78 11.06
N ARG A 307 -17.06 7.02 11.00
CA ARG A 307 -15.71 7.52 11.31
C ARG A 307 -15.02 8.10 10.08
N LYS A 308 -14.17 9.08 10.29
CA LYS A 308 -13.34 9.63 9.22
C LYS A 308 -12.26 8.62 8.80
N PHE A 309 -11.98 8.55 7.52
CA PHE A 309 -11.05 7.62 6.91
C PHE A 309 -9.78 8.32 6.44
N HIS A 310 -8.61 7.74 6.73
CA HIS A 310 -7.35 8.18 6.17
C HIS A 310 -6.48 6.99 5.75
N ARG A 311 -5.86 7.11 4.58
CA ARG A 311 -4.93 6.10 4.04
C ARG A 311 -3.49 6.56 4.29
N ILE A 312 -2.71 5.71 4.94
CA ILE A 312 -1.27 5.85 5.12
C ILE A 312 -0.61 4.79 4.24
N SER A 313 0.15 5.21 3.22
CA SER A 313 0.90 4.28 2.37
C SER A 313 2.23 3.97 3.05
N LEU A 314 2.48 2.69 3.30
CA LEU A 314 3.73 2.20 3.87
C LEU A 314 4.69 1.67 2.81
N GLY A 315 4.22 1.59 1.55
CA GLY A 315 5.06 1.16 0.42
C GLY A 315 6.19 2.16 0.15
N GLY A 316 7.42 1.72 0.41
CA GLY A 316 8.62 2.54 0.22
C GLY A 316 9.17 3.19 1.49
N VAL A 317 8.48 3.09 2.63
CA VAL A 317 8.99 3.53 3.94
C VAL A 317 10.20 2.67 4.32
N ARG A 318 11.34 3.33 4.55
CA ARG A 318 12.60 2.66 4.88
C ARG A 318 13.23 3.16 6.17
N ASP A 319 12.78 4.30 6.68
CA ASP A 319 13.29 4.96 7.87
C ASP A 319 12.23 4.93 8.97
N GLU A 320 12.63 4.55 10.17
CA GLU A 320 11.81 4.62 11.38
C GLU A 320 11.29 6.05 11.61
N ALA A 321 12.10 7.05 11.27
CA ALA A 321 11.75 8.45 11.43
C ALA A 321 10.58 8.90 10.54
N GLU A 322 10.27 8.21 9.44
CA GLU A 322 9.05 8.49 8.68
C GLU A 322 7.79 8.17 9.49
N ILE A 323 7.82 7.15 10.34
CA ILE A 323 6.68 6.74 11.18
C ILE A 323 6.63 7.56 12.47
N ARG A 324 7.78 7.69 13.18
CA ARG A 324 7.90 8.35 14.49
C ARG A 324 8.26 9.83 14.43
N GLY A 325 8.51 10.39 13.25
CA GLY A 325 8.96 11.77 13.08
C GLY A 325 10.44 11.98 13.35
N HIS A 326 10.97 13.09 12.88
CA HIS A 326 12.35 13.51 13.12
C HIS A 326 12.43 14.40 14.36
N ARG A 327 13.52 14.28 15.13
CA ARG A 327 13.75 15.19 16.26
C ARG A 327 13.77 16.65 15.79
N ARG A 328 13.08 17.51 16.49
CA ARG A 328 12.84 18.92 16.13
C ARG A 328 14.12 19.77 15.94
N THR A 329 15.27 19.26 16.39
CA THR A 329 16.57 19.90 16.22
C THR A 329 17.20 19.70 14.83
N TYR A 330 16.62 18.82 14.01
CA TYR A 330 17.10 18.63 12.65
C TYR A 330 16.48 19.66 11.69
N VAL A 331 17.24 20.01 10.64
CA VAL A 331 16.73 20.89 9.58
C VAL A 331 15.60 20.17 8.84
N ALA A 332 14.49 20.87 8.60
CA ALA A 332 13.27 20.32 7.97
C ALA A 332 12.60 19.18 8.75
N ALA A 333 12.78 19.12 10.09
CA ALA A 333 12.10 18.13 10.91
C ALA A 333 10.58 18.24 10.81
N MET A 334 9.89 17.09 10.72
CA MET A 334 8.44 16.99 10.63
C MET A 334 7.92 15.88 11.54
N PRO A 335 6.66 15.97 11.99
CA PRO A 335 5.97 14.85 12.65
C PRO A 335 5.90 13.61 11.73
N GLY A 336 5.81 12.43 12.33
CA GLY A 336 5.65 11.18 11.60
C GLY A 336 4.32 11.04 10.87
N LEU A 337 4.24 10.01 10.03
CA LEU A 337 3.06 9.73 9.18
C LEU A 337 1.77 9.57 10.00
N VAL A 338 1.85 8.94 11.18
CA VAL A 338 0.68 8.72 12.06
C VAL A 338 0.13 10.04 12.58
N VAL A 339 1.01 10.89 13.11
CA VAL A 339 0.61 12.21 13.64
C VAL A 339 0.11 13.13 12.52
N ASN A 340 0.79 13.14 11.38
CA ASN A 340 0.33 13.89 10.21
C ASN A 340 -1.04 13.38 9.70
N GLY A 341 -1.30 12.07 9.81
CA GLY A 341 -2.60 11.49 9.53
C GLY A 341 -3.69 12.00 10.48
N LEU A 342 -3.43 12.04 11.79
CA LEU A 342 -4.35 12.57 12.79
C LEU A 342 -4.68 14.05 12.53
N LYS A 343 -3.66 14.87 12.23
CA LYS A 343 -3.84 16.29 11.88
C LYS A 343 -4.75 16.48 10.67
N LYS A 344 -4.51 15.73 9.58
CA LYS A 344 -5.33 15.82 8.35
C LYS A 344 -6.78 15.46 8.59
N VAL A 345 -7.05 14.50 9.45
CA VAL A 345 -8.39 14.01 9.75
C VAL A 345 -9.09 14.91 10.77
N GLY A 346 -8.35 15.48 11.72
CA GLY A 346 -8.83 16.38 12.75
C GLY A 346 -9.72 15.73 13.81
N VAL A 347 -9.59 14.40 14.02
CA VAL A 347 -10.29 13.62 15.07
C VAL A 347 -9.36 12.54 15.63
N ALA A 348 -9.53 12.18 16.90
CA ALA A 348 -8.70 11.21 17.61
C ALA A 348 -9.12 9.74 17.38
N ASN A 349 -10.29 9.50 16.79
CA ASN A 349 -10.84 8.14 16.55
C ASN A 349 -11.08 7.83 15.06
N PRO A 350 -10.13 8.13 14.15
CA PRO A 350 -10.30 7.81 12.74
C PRO A 350 -10.17 6.31 12.48
N VAL A 351 -10.48 5.91 11.24
CA VAL A 351 -10.04 4.64 10.67
C VAL A 351 -8.80 4.91 9.82
N PHE A 352 -7.67 4.33 10.22
CA PHE A 352 -6.43 4.37 9.47
C PHE A 352 -6.25 3.11 8.65
N LEU A 353 -6.09 3.28 7.36
CA LEU A 353 -5.70 2.21 6.46
C LEU A 353 -4.17 2.25 6.26
N LEU A 354 -3.50 1.23 6.75
CA LEU A 354 -2.07 0.99 6.54
C LEU A 354 -1.92 0.18 5.25
N ASP A 355 -1.67 0.88 4.15
CA ASP A 355 -1.66 0.24 2.83
C ASP A 355 -0.25 -0.25 2.45
N GLU A 356 -0.19 -1.45 1.88
CA GLU A 356 1.06 -2.12 1.45
C GLU A 356 2.06 -2.38 2.60
N ILE A 357 1.58 -2.94 3.72
CA ILE A 357 2.44 -3.28 4.88
C ILE A 357 3.49 -4.35 4.54
N ASP A 358 3.25 -5.17 3.54
CA ASP A 358 4.17 -6.16 2.97
C ASP A 358 5.39 -5.54 2.27
N LYS A 359 5.36 -4.24 2.00
CA LYS A 359 6.44 -3.50 1.34
C LYS A 359 7.24 -2.60 2.28
N VAL A 360 6.99 -2.69 3.58
CA VAL A 360 7.79 -2.00 4.59
C VAL A 360 9.23 -2.52 4.52
N GLY A 361 10.19 -1.62 4.46
CA GLY A 361 11.62 -1.98 4.41
C GLY A 361 12.05 -2.78 5.63
N GLY A 362 12.95 -3.74 5.42
CA GLY A 362 13.58 -4.44 6.53
C GLY A 362 14.56 -3.55 7.30
N SER A 363 15.06 -4.07 8.43
CA SER A 363 16.05 -3.42 9.28
C SER A 363 17.28 -2.93 8.48
N ASN A 364 17.55 -1.64 8.54
CA ASN A 364 18.63 -0.94 7.84
C ASN A 364 19.45 -0.11 8.83
N PHE A 365 20.56 0.50 8.36
CA PHE A 365 21.35 1.46 9.14
C PHE A 365 20.57 2.69 9.66
N GLN A 366 19.39 2.95 9.11
CA GLN A 366 18.49 4.07 9.47
C GLN A 366 17.41 3.67 10.47
N GLY A 367 17.41 2.45 10.99
CA GLY A 367 16.44 1.93 11.94
C GLY A 367 15.58 0.82 11.35
N ASP A 368 14.62 0.37 12.14
CA ASP A 368 13.65 -0.66 11.76
C ASP A 368 12.23 -0.08 11.78
N PRO A 369 11.66 0.26 10.62
CA PRO A 369 10.29 0.77 10.55
C PRO A 369 9.27 -0.24 11.07
N SER A 370 9.56 -1.56 11.02
CA SER A 370 8.68 -2.59 11.56
C SER A 370 8.59 -2.51 13.09
N ALA A 371 9.69 -2.16 13.76
CA ALA A 371 9.70 -1.94 15.21
C ALA A 371 8.86 -0.73 15.62
N ALA A 372 8.92 0.37 14.84
CA ALA A 372 8.07 1.53 15.04
C ALA A 372 6.57 1.19 14.86
N MET A 373 6.26 0.36 13.86
CA MET A 373 4.89 -0.09 13.64
C MET A 373 4.38 -1.00 14.76
N LEU A 374 5.25 -1.80 15.40
CA LEU A 374 4.85 -2.59 16.56
C LEU A 374 4.35 -1.72 17.71
N GLU A 375 5.02 -0.59 18.01
CA GLU A 375 4.55 0.33 19.05
C GLU A 375 3.21 0.99 18.68
N VAL A 376 3.01 1.37 17.42
CA VAL A 376 1.75 1.96 16.93
C VAL A 376 0.60 0.95 17.02
N LEU A 377 0.87 -0.31 16.69
CA LEU A 377 -0.13 -1.35 16.52
C LEU A 377 -0.38 -2.18 17.78
N ASP A 378 0.52 -2.11 18.78
CA ASP A 378 0.34 -2.84 20.03
C ASP A 378 -0.69 -2.15 20.93
N PRO A 379 -1.85 -2.77 21.21
CA PRO A 379 -2.85 -2.19 22.09
C PRO A 379 -2.36 -1.95 23.54
N GLU A 380 -1.26 -2.57 23.93
CA GLU A 380 -0.67 -2.38 25.26
C GLU A 380 0.23 -1.15 25.33
N GLN A 381 0.77 -0.68 24.21
CA GLN A 381 1.73 0.42 24.11
C GLN A 381 1.18 1.66 23.37
N ASN A 382 0.20 1.50 22.50
CA ASN A 382 -0.29 2.56 21.61
C ASN A 382 -0.94 3.76 22.33
N HIS A 383 -1.34 3.60 23.60
CA HIS A 383 -1.87 4.71 24.42
C HIS A 383 -0.80 5.72 24.84
N THR A 384 0.48 5.33 24.79
CA THR A 384 1.65 6.14 25.13
C THR A 384 2.59 6.38 23.95
N PHE A 385 2.07 6.24 22.72
CA PHE A 385 2.87 6.45 21.52
C PHE A 385 3.53 7.82 21.53
N THR A 386 4.85 7.87 21.33
CA THR A 386 5.61 9.10 21.37
C THR A 386 6.26 9.38 20.02
N ASP A 387 5.77 10.42 19.33
CA ASP A 387 6.40 10.96 18.13
C ASP A 387 7.65 11.76 18.52
N HIS A 388 8.77 11.57 17.82
CA HIS A 388 10.05 12.20 18.15
C HIS A 388 10.05 13.74 17.92
N TYR A 389 9.18 14.24 17.01
CA TYR A 389 9.02 15.67 16.78
C TYR A 389 8.20 16.31 17.87
N ILE A 390 7.07 15.71 18.21
CA ILE A 390 6.13 16.21 19.22
C ILE A 390 6.69 15.97 20.63
N ASN A 391 7.31 14.79 20.86
CA ASN A 391 7.91 14.36 22.13
C ASN A 391 6.96 14.47 23.35
N ILE A 392 5.68 14.17 23.12
CA ILE A 392 4.60 14.09 24.10
C ILE A 392 3.82 12.83 23.77
N PRO A 393 3.40 12.02 24.77
CA PRO A 393 2.59 10.84 24.54
C PRO A 393 1.25 11.21 23.88
N ILE A 394 0.91 10.48 22.81
CA ILE A 394 -0.34 10.61 22.05
C ILE A 394 -1.10 9.31 22.17
N ASP A 395 -2.37 9.37 22.56
CA ASP A 395 -3.24 8.22 22.71
C ASP A 395 -3.79 7.76 21.35
N LEU A 396 -3.28 6.64 20.84
CA LEU A 396 -3.75 5.99 19.61
C LEU A 396 -4.77 4.86 19.87
N SER A 397 -5.14 4.60 21.12
CA SER A 397 -6.06 3.49 21.48
C SER A 397 -7.46 3.63 20.89
N LYS A 398 -7.85 4.85 20.50
CA LYS A 398 -9.14 5.13 19.85
C LYS A 398 -9.12 4.98 18.34
N VAL A 399 -7.94 4.86 17.74
CA VAL A 399 -7.76 4.71 16.30
C VAL A 399 -8.07 3.27 15.88
N LEU A 400 -8.89 3.09 14.85
CA LEU A 400 -9.10 1.78 14.27
C LEU A 400 -8.11 1.57 13.12
N PHE A 401 -7.19 0.62 13.29
CA PHE A 401 -6.22 0.26 12.26
C PHE A 401 -6.73 -0.90 11.40
N ILE A 402 -6.67 -0.73 10.08
CA ILE A 402 -6.88 -1.80 9.10
C ILE A 402 -5.64 -1.81 8.23
N ALA A 403 -5.04 -2.97 8.00
CA ALA A 403 -3.86 -3.12 7.15
C ALA A 403 -4.20 -3.83 5.85
N THR A 404 -3.44 -3.58 4.78
CA THR A 404 -3.51 -4.32 3.52
C THR A 404 -2.15 -4.87 3.13
N ALA A 405 -2.16 -6.06 2.55
CA ALA A 405 -0.98 -6.72 1.99
C ALA A 405 -1.33 -7.45 0.70
N ASN A 406 -0.35 -7.69 -0.15
CA ASN A 406 -0.49 -8.58 -1.29
C ASN A 406 -0.01 -10.00 -0.96
N SER A 407 1.06 -10.14 -0.17
CA SER A 407 1.59 -11.41 0.35
C SER A 407 1.83 -11.30 1.86
N LEU A 408 1.88 -12.46 2.52
CA LEU A 408 2.25 -12.59 3.94
C LEU A 408 3.75 -12.81 4.15
N ASP A 409 4.46 -13.30 3.13
CA ASP A 409 5.82 -13.82 3.24
C ASP A 409 6.85 -12.77 3.65
N THR A 410 6.58 -11.51 3.32
CA THR A 410 7.48 -10.38 3.59
C THR A 410 7.18 -9.65 4.89
N ILE A 411 6.06 -9.97 5.55
CA ILE A 411 5.65 -9.33 6.80
C ILE A 411 6.36 -10.00 7.98
N PRO A 412 7.03 -9.24 8.85
CA PRO A 412 7.67 -9.80 10.02
C PRO A 412 6.69 -10.55 10.94
N PRO A 413 7.05 -11.75 11.45
CA PRO A 413 6.17 -12.54 12.31
C PRO A 413 5.61 -11.79 13.52
N PRO A 414 6.36 -10.92 14.24
CA PRO A 414 5.82 -10.17 15.36
C PRO A 414 4.68 -9.22 15.02
N LEU A 415 4.65 -8.71 13.77
CA LEU A 415 3.53 -7.90 13.27
C LEU A 415 2.32 -8.77 12.92
N LEU A 416 2.56 -9.95 12.31
CA LEU A 416 1.49 -10.89 11.97
C LEU A 416 0.76 -11.41 13.21
N ASP A 417 1.46 -11.67 14.32
CA ASP A 417 0.88 -12.13 15.58
C ASP A 417 -0.17 -11.15 16.17
N ARG A 418 -0.11 -9.87 15.79
CA ARG A 418 -1.05 -8.84 16.23
C ARG A 418 -2.21 -8.61 15.27
N MET A 419 -2.21 -9.33 14.14
CA MET A 419 -3.15 -9.11 13.05
C MET A 419 -4.04 -10.33 12.82
N GLU A 420 -5.33 -10.09 12.65
CA GLU A 420 -6.26 -11.10 12.13
C GLU A 420 -6.26 -11.04 10.61
N THR A 421 -5.77 -12.09 9.96
CA THR A 421 -5.66 -12.16 8.50
C THR A 421 -6.99 -12.56 7.87
N ILE A 422 -7.44 -11.75 6.91
CA ILE A 422 -8.60 -12.02 6.08
C ILE A 422 -8.13 -12.11 4.62
N SER A 423 -8.14 -13.33 4.07
CA SER A 423 -7.70 -13.56 2.69
C SER A 423 -8.80 -13.21 1.69
N LEU A 424 -8.48 -12.35 0.74
CA LEU A 424 -9.29 -12.00 -0.41
C LEU A 424 -8.82 -12.79 -1.62
N ALA A 425 -9.67 -13.68 -2.13
CA ALA A 425 -9.41 -14.37 -3.37
C ALA A 425 -9.71 -13.46 -4.58
N GLY A 426 -9.21 -13.87 -5.76
CA GLY A 426 -9.58 -13.22 -7.02
C GLY A 426 -11.07 -13.37 -7.36
N TYR A 427 -11.55 -12.52 -8.26
CA TYR A 427 -12.92 -12.56 -8.77
C TYR A 427 -13.08 -13.51 -9.95
N THR A 428 -14.23 -14.17 -10.03
CA THR A 428 -14.67 -14.91 -11.21
C THR A 428 -15.06 -13.95 -12.34
N THR A 429 -15.20 -14.45 -13.56
CA THR A 429 -15.66 -13.67 -14.72
C THR A 429 -17.05 -13.08 -14.46
N VAL A 430 -17.94 -13.86 -13.86
CA VAL A 430 -19.31 -13.42 -13.50
C VAL A 430 -19.28 -12.31 -12.46
N GLU A 431 -18.49 -12.49 -11.38
CA GLU A 431 -18.30 -11.45 -10.36
C GLU A 431 -17.72 -10.16 -10.97
N LYS A 432 -16.71 -10.26 -11.86
CA LYS A 432 -16.13 -9.11 -12.57
C LYS A 432 -17.16 -8.38 -13.44
N ARG A 433 -18.02 -9.11 -14.15
CA ARG A 433 -19.10 -8.55 -14.94
C ARG A 433 -20.08 -7.76 -14.07
N HIS A 434 -20.50 -8.32 -12.94
CA HIS A 434 -21.38 -7.62 -11.99
C HIS A 434 -20.71 -6.37 -11.40
N ILE A 435 -19.45 -6.47 -11.02
CA ILE A 435 -18.66 -5.33 -10.52
C ILE A 435 -18.53 -4.26 -11.61
N ALA A 436 -18.24 -4.66 -12.85
CA ALA A 436 -18.14 -3.75 -13.98
C ALA A 436 -19.41 -2.95 -14.18
N LYS A 437 -20.57 -3.62 -14.25
CA LYS A 437 -21.89 -2.99 -14.45
C LYS A 437 -22.29 -2.06 -13.32
N ARG A 438 -22.13 -2.54 -12.07
CA ARG A 438 -22.66 -1.83 -10.91
C ARG A 438 -21.76 -0.69 -10.45
N HIS A 439 -20.44 -0.84 -10.59
CA HIS A 439 -19.49 0.10 -9.99
C HIS A 439 -18.54 0.75 -11.00
N LEU A 440 -17.89 -0.05 -11.89
CA LEU A 440 -16.81 0.49 -12.72
C LEU A 440 -17.34 1.35 -13.87
N ILE A 441 -18.32 0.87 -14.61
CA ILE A 441 -18.90 1.60 -15.76
C ILE A 441 -19.51 2.93 -15.32
N PRO A 442 -20.39 2.99 -14.30
CA PRO A 442 -20.94 4.27 -13.83
C PRO A 442 -19.86 5.25 -13.33
N LYS A 443 -18.80 4.71 -12.68
CA LYS A 443 -17.66 5.50 -12.25
C LYS A 443 -16.89 6.09 -13.42
N GLN A 444 -16.61 5.27 -14.45
CA GLN A 444 -15.87 5.71 -15.62
C GLN A 444 -16.67 6.67 -16.51
N ILE A 445 -17.97 6.49 -16.66
CA ILE A 445 -18.87 7.43 -17.35
C ILE A 445 -18.76 8.80 -16.69
N ARG A 446 -18.93 8.91 -15.38
CA ARG A 446 -18.82 10.18 -14.65
C ARG A 446 -17.43 10.79 -14.73
N ALA A 447 -16.38 9.96 -14.60
CA ALA A 447 -15.00 10.41 -14.65
C ALA A 447 -14.58 10.98 -16.00
N ASN A 448 -15.21 10.53 -17.08
CA ASN A 448 -14.95 11.01 -18.45
C ASN A 448 -15.97 12.08 -18.91
N GLY A 449 -16.80 12.63 -18.03
CA GLY A 449 -17.74 13.72 -18.34
C GLY A 449 -18.97 13.30 -19.15
N LEU A 450 -19.26 12.00 -19.23
CA LEU A 450 -20.41 11.46 -19.93
C LEU A 450 -21.63 11.36 -19.01
N GLY A 451 -22.83 11.54 -19.58
CA GLY A 451 -24.10 11.34 -18.91
C GLY A 451 -24.59 9.88 -18.95
N GLU A 452 -25.60 9.59 -18.15
CA GLU A 452 -26.26 8.28 -18.16
C GLU A 452 -26.90 8.01 -19.53
N GLY A 453 -26.67 6.82 -20.10
CA GLY A 453 -27.17 6.42 -21.41
C GLY A 453 -26.32 6.83 -22.60
N GLN A 454 -25.25 7.63 -22.40
CA GLN A 454 -24.34 8.01 -23.50
C GLN A 454 -23.31 6.93 -23.83
N VAL A 455 -23.16 5.90 -22.98
CA VAL A 455 -22.36 4.69 -23.27
C VAL A 455 -23.15 3.48 -22.82
N ILE A 456 -23.36 2.53 -23.73
CA ILE A 456 -24.06 1.27 -23.47
C ILE A 456 -23.11 0.12 -23.82
N LEU A 457 -22.76 -0.68 -22.80
CA LEU A 457 -21.94 -1.86 -22.94
C LEU A 457 -22.79 -3.11 -22.72
N SER A 458 -22.86 -3.98 -23.72
CA SER A 458 -23.54 -5.28 -23.60
C SER A 458 -22.71 -6.25 -22.73
N ASP A 459 -23.37 -7.31 -22.27
CA ASP A 459 -22.67 -8.37 -21.49
C ASP A 459 -21.56 -9.01 -22.28
N GLU A 460 -21.77 -9.23 -23.58
CA GLU A 460 -20.80 -9.80 -24.49
C GLU A 460 -19.55 -8.93 -24.61
N VAL A 461 -19.70 -7.62 -24.72
CA VAL A 461 -18.59 -6.66 -24.77
C VAL A 461 -17.80 -6.67 -23.45
N ILE A 462 -18.50 -6.72 -22.33
CA ILE A 462 -17.85 -6.78 -21.00
C ILE A 462 -17.09 -8.09 -20.84
N ASP A 463 -17.71 -9.21 -21.19
CA ASP A 463 -17.08 -10.53 -21.09
C ASP A 463 -15.87 -10.65 -22.02
N LYS A 464 -15.98 -10.17 -23.26
CA LYS A 464 -14.86 -10.12 -24.20
C LYS A 464 -13.72 -9.24 -23.66
N THR A 465 -14.04 -8.10 -23.08
CA THR A 465 -13.03 -7.24 -22.43
C THR A 465 -12.35 -7.96 -21.26
N ILE A 466 -13.09 -8.72 -20.46
CA ILE A 466 -12.54 -9.48 -19.33
C ILE A 466 -11.63 -10.61 -19.81
N THR A 467 -12.02 -11.34 -20.86
CA THR A 467 -11.33 -12.56 -21.31
C THR A 467 -10.16 -12.26 -22.23
N SER A 468 -10.32 -11.38 -23.21
CA SER A 468 -9.34 -11.14 -24.26
C SER A 468 -8.41 -9.96 -24.02
N TYR A 469 -8.82 -8.96 -23.21
CA TYR A 469 -8.03 -7.75 -22.97
C TYR A 469 -7.46 -7.66 -21.57
N THR A 470 -8.00 -8.42 -20.59
CA THR A 470 -7.51 -8.39 -19.20
C THR A 470 -7.20 -9.78 -18.68
N ARG A 471 -6.03 -9.94 -18.04
CA ARG A 471 -5.63 -11.18 -17.36
C ARG A 471 -5.15 -10.85 -15.96
N GLU A 472 -6.10 -10.71 -15.04
CA GLU A 472 -5.85 -10.36 -13.65
C GLU A 472 -6.87 -11.02 -12.72
N SER A 473 -6.49 -11.22 -11.46
CA SER A 473 -7.41 -11.72 -10.42
C SER A 473 -8.39 -10.66 -9.91
N GLY A 474 -7.98 -9.39 -9.95
CA GLY A 474 -8.80 -8.25 -9.58
C GLY A 474 -9.55 -7.62 -10.75
N VAL A 475 -9.85 -6.32 -10.62
CA VAL A 475 -10.57 -5.51 -11.62
C VAL A 475 -9.85 -4.22 -12.00
N ARG A 476 -8.54 -4.10 -11.68
CA ARG A 476 -7.79 -2.85 -11.89
C ARG A 476 -7.52 -2.56 -13.37
N ASN A 477 -7.12 -3.58 -14.13
CA ASN A 477 -6.91 -3.44 -15.57
C ASN A 477 -8.24 -3.37 -16.30
N LEU A 478 -9.25 -4.14 -15.86
CA LEU A 478 -10.61 -4.03 -16.37
C LEU A 478 -11.14 -2.58 -16.25
N GLU A 479 -10.94 -1.94 -15.11
CA GLU A 479 -11.31 -0.54 -14.92
C GLU A 479 -10.60 0.39 -15.92
N ARG A 480 -9.33 0.14 -16.22
CA ARG A 480 -8.55 0.91 -17.20
C ARG A 480 -9.05 0.74 -18.63
N GLU A 481 -9.33 -0.50 -19.03
CA GLU A 481 -9.83 -0.78 -20.38
C GLU A 481 -11.25 -0.24 -20.56
N LEU A 482 -12.15 -0.38 -19.57
CA LEU A 482 -13.45 0.25 -19.58
C LEU A 482 -13.35 1.79 -19.63
N GLY A 483 -12.36 2.36 -18.92
CA GLY A 483 -12.05 3.80 -19.03
C GLY A 483 -11.58 4.20 -20.43
N SER A 484 -10.83 3.35 -21.13
CA SER A 484 -10.42 3.61 -22.53
C SER A 484 -11.62 3.60 -23.48
N ILE A 485 -12.55 2.66 -23.29
CA ILE A 485 -13.79 2.61 -24.06
C ILE A 485 -14.63 3.88 -23.81
N CYS A 486 -14.79 4.29 -22.53
CA CYS A 486 -15.52 5.52 -22.21
C CYS A 486 -14.86 6.77 -22.80
N ARG A 487 -13.52 6.86 -22.81
CA ARG A 487 -12.79 7.99 -23.42
C ARG A 487 -13.01 8.05 -24.92
N HIS A 488 -12.94 6.91 -25.62
CA HIS A 488 -13.21 6.85 -27.04
C HIS A 488 -14.63 7.34 -27.37
N LYS A 489 -15.62 6.87 -26.62
CA LYS A 489 -17.02 7.33 -26.76
C LYS A 489 -17.19 8.80 -26.40
N ALA A 490 -16.44 9.32 -25.43
CA ALA A 490 -16.47 10.75 -25.09
C ALA A 490 -15.97 11.61 -26.25
N VAL A 491 -14.91 11.19 -26.96
CA VAL A 491 -14.43 11.88 -28.16
C VAL A 491 -15.51 11.86 -29.25
N GLN A 492 -16.08 10.69 -29.55
CA GLN A 492 -17.16 10.58 -30.56
C GLN A 492 -18.38 11.45 -30.21
N PHE A 493 -18.74 11.52 -28.93
CA PHE A 493 -19.84 12.37 -28.48
C PHE A 493 -19.52 13.86 -28.59
N ALA A 494 -18.29 14.29 -28.28
CA ALA A 494 -17.84 15.66 -28.39
C ALA A 494 -17.81 16.10 -29.91
N ASP A 495 -17.21 15.24 -30.74
CA ASP A 495 -17.15 15.51 -32.22
C ASP A 495 -18.55 15.62 -32.82
N ALA A 496 -19.50 14.77 -32.41
CA ALA A 496 -20.89 14.84 -32.85
C ALA A 496 -21.59 16.11 -32.34
N GLY A 497 -21.25 16.56 -31.12
CA GLY A 497 -21.75 17.81 -30.56
C GLY A 497 -21.24 19.04 -31.30
N ASP A 498 -19.93 19.09 -31.58
CA ASP A 498 -19.28 20.18 -32.29
C ASP A 498 -19.75 20.27 -33.75
N ALA A 499 -20.12 19.12 -34.36
CA ALA A 499 -20.67 19.05 -35.71
C ALA A 499 -22.20 19.26 -35.80
N ASP A 500 -22.87 19.52 -34.65
CA ASP A 500 -24.33 19.62 -34.54
C ASP A 500 -25.09 18.36 -35.02
N ARG A 501 -24.46 17.17 -34.90
CA ARG A 501 -24.94 15.86 -35.35
C ARG A 501 -25.17 14.89 -34.21
N LEU A 502 -25.62 15.36 -33.05
CA LEU A 502 -25.90 14.51 -31.89
C LEU A 502 -26.91 13.38 -32.19
N GLY A 503 -27.76 13.55 -33.23
CA GLY A 503 -28.69 12.50 -33.69
C GLY A 503 -28.00 11.29 -34.31
N ASP A 504 -26.80 11.42 -34.82
CA ASP A 504 -26.02 10.35 -35.46
C ASP A 504 -25.12 9.59 -34.45
N TYR A 505 -25.03 10.09 -33.24
CA TYR A 505 -24.21 9.44 -32.18
C TYR A 505 -24.80 8.12 -31.75
N ASN A 506 -24.03 7.04 -31.86
CA ASN A 506 -24.39 5.70 -31.35
C ASN A 506 -23.77 5.46 -29.99
N PRO A 507 -24.57 5.37 -28.91
CA PRO A 507 -24.06 5.09 -27.56
C PRO A 507 -23.62 3.63 -27.36
N ALA A 508 -24.09 2.70 -28.20
CA ALA A 508 -23.76 1.29 -28.08
C ALA A 508 -22.33 1.00 -28.55
N VAL A 509 -21.68 0.08 -27.88
CA VAL A 509 -20.38 -0.47 -28.29
C VAL A 509 -20.61 -1.93 -28.70
N SER A 510 -20.14 -2.29 -29.89
CA SER A 510 -20.15 -3.66 -30.37
C SER A 510 -18.87 -4.40 -29.99
N VAL A 511 -18.86 -5.72 -30.17
CA VAL A 511 -17.65 -6.54 -29.95
C VAL A 511 -16.57 -6.19 -30.97
N ASP A 512 -16.96 -5.87 -32.22
CA ASP A 512 -16.03 -5.52 -33.30
C ASP A 512 -15.35 -4.17 -33.05
N ASP A 513 -16.02 -3.23 -32.40
CA ASP A 513 -15.44 -1.92 -32.03
C ASP A 513 -14.28 -2.07 -31.00
N LEU A 514 -14.21 -3.17 -30.28
CA LEU A 514 -13.17 -3.37 -29.24
C LEU A 514 -11.77 -3.40 -29.84
N GLU A 515 -11.59 -3.97 -31.02
CA GLU A 515 -10.29 -4.04 -31.66
C GLU A 515 -9.80 -2.64 -32.08
N ASP A 516 -10.72 -1.80 -32.57
CA ASP A 516 -10.41 -0.43 -32.94
C ASP A 516 -10.11 0.45 -31.71
N ILE A 517 -10.78 0.18 -30.59
CA ILE A 517 -10.66 0.99 -29.35
C ILE A 517 -9.47 0.55 -28.48
N LEU A 518 -9.32 -0.75 -28.26
CA LEU A 518 -8.35 -1.35 -27.33
C LEU A 518 -7.13 -1.94 -28.04
N GLY A 519 -7.18 -2.08 -29.38
CA GLY A 519 -6.18 -2.76 -30.19
C GLY A 519 -6.39 -4.26 -30.28
N ILE A 520 -5.40 -4.96 -30.82
CA ILE A 520 -5.41 -6.41 -30.99
C ILE A 520 -5.61 -7.12 -29.65
N GLU A 521 -6.38 -8.20 -29.65
CA GLU A 521 -6.59 -9.05 -28.49
C GLU A 521 -5.25 -9.48 -27.88
N ARG A 522 -5.09 -9.23 -26.58
CA ARG A 522 -3.82 -9.51 -25.86
C ARG A 522 -3.69 -10.93 -25.39
N PHE A 523 -4.83 -11.58 -25.20
CA PHE A 523 -4.90 -12.92 -24.63
C PHE A 523 -5.82 -13.78 -25.48
N GLU A 524 -5.26 -14.83 -26.03
CA GLU A 524 -6.04 -15.91 -26.62
C GLU A 524 -6.63 -16.78 -25.50
N GLU A 525 -7.82 -17.30 -25.71
CA GLU A 525 -8.40 -18.28 -24.81
C GLU A 525 -7.61 -19.59 -24.90
N GLU A 526 -6.99 -19.97 -23.79
CA GLU A 526 -6.40 -21.30 -23.66
C GLU A 526 -7.55 -22.31 -23.55
N ILE A 527 -7.94 -22.88 -24.69
CA ILE A 527 -9.03 -23.89 -24.76
C ILE A 527 -8.38 -25.26 -24.69
N ALA A 528 -9.01 -26.18 -23.95
CA ALA A 528 -8.60 -27.57 -23.92
C ALA A 528 -8.62 -28.16 -25.35
N GLU A 529 -7.59 -28.90 -25.72
CA GLU A 529 -7.50 -29.53 -27.03
C GLU A 529 -8.76 -30.38 -27.32
N LYS A 530 -9.13 -30.52 -28.62
CA LYS A 530 -10.29 -31.31 -28.99
C LYS A 530 -9.97 -32.82 -29.05
N HIS A 531 -8.71 -33.19 -29.25
CA HIS A 531 -8.28 -34.56 -29.43
C HIS A 531 -7.13 -34.90 -28.47
N GLY A 532 -7.30 -35.99 -27.72
CA GLY A 532 -6.25 -36.51 -26.84
C GLY A 532 -5.10 -37.13 -27.64
N ARG A 533 -3.87 -36.91 -27.16
CA ARG A 533 -2.65 -37.54 -27.65
C ARG A 533 -1.94 -38.26 -26.53
N PRO A 534 -1.33 -39.45 -26.76
CA PRO A 534 -0.48 -40.08 -25.76
C PRO A 534 0.67 -39.16 -25.36
N GLY A 535 0.95 -39.07 -24.05
CA GLY A 535 1.99 -38.20 -23.51
C GLY A 535 1.59 -36.74 -23.31
N VAL A 536 0.35 -36.36 -23.67
CA VAL A 536 -0.15 -34.98 -23.46
C VAL A 536 -1.25 -34.98 -22.40
N VAL A 537 -1.10 -34.14 -21.37
CA VAL A 537 -2.04 -34.03 -20.25
C VAL A 537 -2.27 -32.59 -19.89
N THR A 538 -3.49 -32.26 -19.51
CA THR A 538 -3.88 -30.95 -19.04
C THR A 538 -3.68 -30.88 -17.53
N GLY A 539 -2.71 -30.07 -17.08
CA GLY A 539 -2.50 -29.70 -15.69
C GLY A 539 -3.22 -28.40 -15.36
N LEU A 540 -3.30 -28.05 -14.08
CA LEU A 540 -3.83 -26.79 -13.58
C LEU A 540 -2.73 -25.99 -12.87
N VAL A 541 -2.63 -24.71 -13.21
CA VAL A 541 -1.67 -23.79 -12.63
C VAL A 541 -2.40 -22.57 -12.04
N ALA A 542 -1.89 -22.05 -10.94
CA ALA A 542 -2.26 -20.75 -10.40
C ALA A 542 -1.02 -19.85 -10.45
N TYR A 543 -1.12 -18.74 -11.14
CA TYR A 543 -0.01 -17.79 -11.27
C TYR A 543 0.13 -16.93 -10.01
N SER A 544 1.34 -16.86 -9.47
CA SER A 544 1.66 -15.98 -8.31
C SER A 544 1.49 -14.50 -8.65
N THR A 545 1.88 -14.09 -9.86
CA THR A 545 1.68 -12.75 -10.39
C THR A 545 0.30 -12.63 -11.01
N GLY A 546 -0.67 -12.14 -10.23
CA GLY A 546 -2.02 -11.88 -10.72
C GLY A 546 -3.10 -12.80 -10.16
N GLY A 547 -2.75 -13.93 -9.51
CA GLY A 547 -3.71 -14.81 -8.81
C GLY A 547 -4.78 -15.42 -9.71
N GLN A 548 -4.53 -15.56 -11.01
CA GLN A 548 -5.41 -16.28 -11.93
C GLN A 548 -4.99 -17.73 -12.09
N GLY A 549 -5.99 -18.60 -12.19
CA GLY A 549 -5.79 -19.96 -12.63
C GLY A 549 -5.86 -20.10 -14.15
N SER A 550 -5.10 -21.05 -14.70
CA SER A 550 -5.14 -21.44 -16.09
C SER A 550 -4.86 -22.94 -16.24
N ILE A 551 -5.08 -23.44 -17.43
CA ILE A 551 -4.61 -24.77 -17.80
C ILE A 551 -3.12 -24.72 -18.17
N LEU A 552 -2.44 -25.83 -18.01
CA LEU A 552 -1.06 -26.03 -18.39
C LEU A 552 -0.96 -27.36 -19.15
N PHE A 553 -0.59 -27.29 -20.42
CA PHE A 553 -0.29 -28.51 -21.16
C PHE A 553 1.07 -29.04 -20.71
N ILE A 554 1.12 -30.36 -20.47
CA ILE A 554 2.33 -31.12 -20.19
C ILE A 554 2.47 -32.11 -21.33
N GLU A 555 3.52 -31.91 -22.10
CA GLU A 555 3.82 -32.72 -23.26
C GLU A 555 5.07 -33.54 -22.96
N VAL A 556 4.96 -34.85 -23.08
CA VAL A 556 6.07 -35.76 -22.88
C VAL A 556 6.26 -36.57 -24.18
N ALA A 557 7.45 -36.53 -24.69
CA ALA A 557 7.84 -37.32 -25.88
C ALA A 557 9.03 -38.20 -25.54
N ASP A 558 9.07 -39.39 -26.10
CA ASP A 558 10.23 -40.28 -26.04
C ASP A 558 11.04 -40.25 -27.35
N MET A 559 12.33 -40.46 -27.19
CA MET A 559 13.29 -40.54 -28.28
C MET A 559 14.29 -41.66 -27.99
N PRO A 560 14.93 -42.25 -29.00
CA PRO A 560 16.03 -43.17 -28.77
C PRO A 560 17.14 -42.51 -27.96
N GLY A 561 17.62 -43.16 -26.91
CA GLY A 561 18.63 -42.57 -26.05
C GLY A 561 19.06 -43.44 -24.88
N ASN A 562 19.75 -42.84 -23.89
CA ASN A 562 20.42 -43.54 -22.80
C ASN A 562 19.83 -43.13 -21.42
N GLY A 563 18.51 -42.98 -21.31
CA GLY A 563 17.85 -42.66 -20.03
C GLY A 563 17.90 -41.19 -19.66
N ARG A 564 18.33 -40.26 -20.55
CA ARG A 564 18.41 -38.85 -20.29
C ARG A 564 17.01 -38.20 -20.26
N VAL A 565 16.79 -37.28 -19.33
CA VAL A 565 15.57 -36.45 -19.29
C VAL A 565 15.93 -35.03 -19.67
N GLN A 566 15.24 -34.49 -20.67
CA GLN A 566 15.36 -33.10 -21.08
C GLN A 566 14.11 -32.36 -20.66
N LEU A 567 14.28 -31.19 -20.04
CA LEU A 567 13.20 -30.35 -19.52
C LEU A 567 13.23 -28.98 -20.20
N THR A 568 12.09 -28.56 -20.77
CA THR A 568 11.96 -27.24 -21.42
C THR A 568 10.65 -26.53 -21.03
N GLY A 569 10.58 -25.21 -21.16
CA GLY A 569 9.39 -24.39 -20.86
C GLY A 569 9.53 -23.43 -19.69
N LYS A 570 10.74 -22.91 -19.39
CA LYS A 570 11.03 -22.01 -18.26
C LYS A 570 10.56 -22.57 -16.91
N LEU A 571 10.93 -23.80 -16.64
CA LEU A 571 10.58 -24.50 -15.41
C LEU A 571 11.49 -24.04 -14.27
N GLY A 572 10.89 -23.69 -13.12
CA GLY A 572 11.60 -23.47 -11.88
C GLY A 572 12.16 -24.78 -11.29
N ASP A 573 13.01 -24.66 -10.29
CA ASP A 573 13.73 -25.83 -9.74
C ASP A 573 12.78 -26.81 -9.04
N VAL A 574 11.76 -26.32 -8.33
CA VAL A 574 10.74 -27.17 -7.67
C VAL A 574 9.93 -27.98 -8.70
N LEU A 575 9.60 -27.37 -9.85
CA LEU A 575 8.87 -28.07 -10.89
C LEU A 575 9.73 -29.13 -11.58
N LYS A 576 11.05 -28.90 -11.79
CA LYS A 576 12.01 -29.88 -12.29
C LYS A 576 12.11 -31.08 -11.35
N GLU A 577 12.25 -30.84 -10.05
CA GLU A 577 12.25 -31.87 -9.03
C GLU A 577 10.96 -32.70 -9.05
N SER A 578 9.81 -32.06 -9.24
CA SER A 578 8.50 -32.74 -9.38
C SER A 578 8.45 -33.71 -10.55
N VAL A 579 9.08 -33.37 -11.70
CA VAL A 579 9.20 -34.28 -12.85
C VAL A 579 10.09 -35.48 -12.50
N GLU A 580 11.22 -35.25 -11.81
CA GLU A 580 12.13 -36.32 -11.41
C GLU A 580 11.47 -37.30 -10.43
N VAL A 581 10.70 -36.79 -9.45
CA VAL A 581 9.92 -37.59 -8.52
C VAL A 581 8.87 -38.41 -9.24
N ALA A 582 8.12 -37.81 -10.18
CA ALA A 582 7.11 -38.50 -10.99
C ALA A 582 7.74 -39.64 -11.83
N LEU A 583 8.85 -39.39 -12.51
CA LEU A 583 9.56 -40.38 -13.28
C LEU A 583 10.10 -41.51 -12.41
N THR A 584 10.69 -41.18 -11.26
CA THR A 584 11.21 -42.18 -10.30
C THR A 584 10.10 -43.12 -9.83
N TRP A 585 8.93 -42.54 -9.51
CA TRP A 585 7.79 -43.34 -9.08
C TRP A 585 7.27 -44.26 -10.20
N VAL A 586 7.13 -43.74 -11.43
CA VAL A 586 6.70 -44.55 -12.59
C VAL A 586 7.69 -45.68 -12.88
N LYS A 587 9.00 -45.41 -12.79
CA LYS A 587 10.04 -46.45 -12.96
C LYS A 587 9.94 -47.52 -11.88
N ALA A 588 9.78 -47.15 -10.63
CA ALA A 588 9.69 -48.10 -9.52
C ALA A 588 8.45 -49.00 -9.60
N HIS A 589 7.36 -48.52 -10.19
CA HIS A 589 6.10 -49.25 -10.29
C HIS A 589 5.80 -49.72 -11.72
N SER A 590 6.81 -49.70 -12.61
CA SER A 590 6.63 -50.01 -14.04
C SER A 590 6.01 -51.39 -14.31
N PHE A 591 6.40 -52.40 -13.52
CA PHE A 591 5.85 -53.73 -13.61
C PHE A 591 4.39 -53.80 -13.13
N GLU A 592 4.06 -53.16 -12.00
CA GLU A 592 2.69 -53.11 -11.47
C GLU A 592 1.74 -52.37 -12.41
N LEU A 593 2.24 -51.34 -13.09
CA LEU A 593 1.51 -50.58 -14.11
C LEU A 593 1.39 -51.30 -15.46
N GLY A 594 2.02 -52.46 -15.60
CA GLY A 594 2.03 -53.24 -16.86
C GLY A 594 2.83 -52.55 -17.97
N LEU A 595 3.80 -51.71 -17.62
CA LEU A 595 4.69 -51.04 -18.58
C LEU A 595 5.90 -51.88 -18.97
N THR A 596 6.28 -52.82 -18.12
CA THR A 596 7.38 -53.80 -18.34
C THR A 596 6.90 -55.20 -18.13
N HIS A 597 7.59 -56.18 -18.75
CA HIS A 597 7.29 -57.60 -18.61
C HIS A 597 8.09 -58.25 -17.47
N ASP A 598 9.18 -57.64 -17.04
CA ASP A 598 10.05 -58.12 -15.95
C ASP A 598 10.13 -57.01 -14.88
N PRO A 599 10.04 -57.36 -13.58
CA PRO A 599 10.23 -56.39 -12.47
C PRO A 599 11.58 -55.65 -12.47
N ASN A 600 12.62 -56.26 -13.06
CA ASN A 600 13.98 -55.70 -13.13
C ASN A 600 14.27 -54.96 -14.45
N GLU A 601 13.31 -54.87 -15.34
CA GLU A 601 13.47 -54.15 -16.61
C GLU A 601 13.44 -52.63 -16.41
N ASP A 602 14.51 -51.97 -16.86
CA ASP A 602 14.52 -50.47 -16.83
C ASP A 602 13.86 -49.95 -18.12
N ILE A 603 12.68 -49.38 -17.97
CA ILE A 603 11.88 -48.76 -19.04
C ILE A 603 12.63 -47.67 -19.80
N MET A 604 13.69 -47.10 -19.20
CA MET A 604 14.50 -46.00 -19.78
C MET A 604 15.77 -46.49 -20.49
N LYS A 605 16.08 -47.74 -20.50
CA LYS A 605 17.37 -48.30 -20.98
C LYS A 605 17.71 -47.91 -22.42
N SER A 606 16.73 -47.79 -23.31
CA SER A 606 16.93 -47.49 -24.74
C SER A 606 16.25 -46.22 -25.21
N ARG A 607 15.72 -45.41 -24.30
CA ARG A 607 14.98 -44.22 -24.64
C ARG A 607 15.36 -43.05 -23.70
N SER A 608 15.27 -41.86 -24.22
CA SER A 608 15.37 -40.59 -23.47
C SER A 608 14.04 -39.87 -23.55
N LEU A 609 13.73 -39.07 -22.54
CA LEU A 609 12.48 -38.32 -22.45
C LEU A 609 12.71 -36.85 -22.63
N HIS A 610 11.78 -36.19 -23.30
CA HIS A 610 11.69 -34.76 -23.36
C HIS A 610 10.34 -34.34 -22.78
N VAL A 611 10.36 -33.61 -21.64
CA VAL A 611 9.18 -33.03 -21.03
C VAL A 611 9.14 -31.53 -21.37
N HIS A 612 8.10 -31.12 -22.02
CA HIS A 612 7.87 -29.74 -22.43
C HIS A 612 6.59 -29.21 -21.81
N CYS A 613 6.68 -28.02 -21.23
CA CYS A 613 5.51 -27.25 -20.79
C CYS A 613 5.40 -25.97 -21.62
N PRO A 614 4.55 -25.94 -22.65
CA PRO A 614 4.35 -24.79 -23.54
C PRO A 614 4.07 -23.49 -22.75
N SER A 615 3.98 -22.34 -23.44
CA SER A 615 3.81 -21.00 -22.85
C SER A 615 5.06 -20.49 -22.14
N GLY A 616 6.22 -20.52 -22.83
CA GLY A 616 7.54 -20.14 -22.31
C GLY A 616 7.70 -18.69 -21.88
N ALA A 617 6.72 -17.82 -22.10
CA ALA A 617 6.76 -16.44 -21.67
C ALA A 617 6.63 -16.27 -20.14
N ILE A 618 5.96 -17.20 -19.46
CA ILE A 618 5.63 -17.13 -18.03
C ILE A 618 6.48 -18.14 -17.25
N PRO A 619 7.24 -17.72 -16.24
CA PRO A 619 7.96 -18.64 -15.35
C PRO A 619 6.94 -19.53 -14.60
N LYS A 620 7.26 -20.82 -14.50
CA LYS A 620 6.44 -21.82 -13.81
C LYS A 620 7.27 -22.46 -12.72
N ASP A 621 6.77 -22.46 -11.50
CA ASP A 621 7.42 -23.12 -10.38
C ASP A 621 6.36 -23.67 -9.41
N GLY A 622 6.69 -24.76 -8.73
CA GLY A 622 5.85 -25.40 -7.74
C GLY A 622 5.62 -26.91 -8.00
N PRO A 623 5.36 -27.67 -6.94
CA PRO A 623 5.24 -29.13 -7.00
C PRO A 623 3.86 -29.59 -7.53
N SER A 624 2.92 -28.70 -7.76
CA SER A 624 1.50 -29.00 -8.00
C SER A 624 1.18 -29.71 -9.32
N ALA A 625 2.15 -29.81 -10.24
CA ALA A 625 2.01 -30.55 -11.51
C ALA A 625 2.45 -32.00 -11.42
N GLY A 626 2.89 -32.53 -10.29
CA GLY A 626 3.40 -33.89 -10.12
C GLY A 626 2.45 -34.97 -10.58
N LEU A 627 1.16 -34.85 -10.24
CA LEU A 627 0.13 -35.79 -10.71
C LEU A 627 0.01 -35.77 -12.25
N ALA A 628 0.01 -34.60 -12.84
CA ALA A 628 -0.11 -34.46 -14.30
C ALA A 628 1.13 -35.00 -15.04
N HIS A 629 2.35 -34.79 -14.49
CA HIS A 629 3.57 -35.39 -15.01
C HIS A 629 3.53 -36.92 -14.92
N THR A 630 3.08 -37.49 -13.80
CA THR A 630 2.95 -38.92 -13.61
C THR A 630 2.00 -39.53 -14.63
N VAL A 631 0.82 -38.93 -14.80
CA VAL A 631 -0.19 -39.43 -15.77
C VAL A 631 0.30 -39.25 -17.21
N ALA A 632 1.01 -38.17 -17.55
CA ALA A 632 1.58 -37.95 -18.87
C ALA A 632 2.63 -39.03 -19.23
N LEU A 633 3.50 -39.38 -18.28
CA LEU A 633 4.47 -40.45 -18.42
C LEU A 633 3.79 -41.82 -18.65
N ILE A 634 2.79 -42.15 -17.83
CA ILE A 634 2.03 -43.38 -17.97
C ILE A 634 1.29 -43.41 -19.31
N SER A 635 0.65 -42.32 -19.71
CA SER A 635 -0.03 -42.16 -21.00
C SER A 635 0.91 -42.42 -22.18
N LEU A 636 2.14 -41.86 -22.14
CA LEU A 636 3.17 -42.07 -23.14
C LEU A 636 3.56 -43.54 -23.22
N PHE A 637 3.93 -44.14 -22.08
CA PHE A 637 4.44 -45.53 -22.06
C PHE A 637 3.37 -46.56 -22.38
N THR A 638 2.10 -46.31 -22.06
CA THR A 638 0.97 -47.18 -22.42
C THR A 638 0.43 -46.90 -23.82
N ASN A 639 0.87 -45.82 -24.46
CA ASN A 639 0.33 -45.30 -25.73
C ASN A 639 -1.20 -45.08 -25.69
N LYS A 640 -1.73 -44.69 -24.51
CA LYS A 640 -3.15 -44.42 -24.30
C LYS A 640 -3.34 -42.90 -24.09
N PRO A 641 -4.14 -42.22 -24.93
CA PRO A 641 -4.39 -40.79 -24.76
C PRO A 641 -5.25 -40.53 -23.54
N VAL A 642 -4.97 -39.43 -22.85
CA VAL A 642 -5.83 -38.87 -21.80
C VAL A 642 -6.83 -37.94 -22.46
N PRO A 643 -8.14 -38.00 -22.12
CA PRO A 643 -9.11 -37.05 -22.65
C PRO A 643 -8.73 -35.61 -22.29
N PRO A 644 -8.69 -34.67 -23.23
CA PRO A 644 -8.22 -33.29 -22.97
C PRO A 644 -9.18 -32.50 -22.08
N GLN A 645 -10.41 -32.97 -21.91
CA GLN A 645 -11.40 -32.37 -21.01
C GLN A 645 -11.16 -32.74 -19.53
N ILE A 646 -10.17 -33.58 -19.25
CA ILE A 646 -9.74 -33.95 -17.90
C ILE A 646 -8.52 -33.15 -17.55
N ALA A 647 -8.61 -32.33 -16.50
CA ALA A 647 -7.48 -31.61 -15.94
C ALA A 647 -7.15 -32.12 -14.54
N MET A 648 -5.92 -31.95 -14.12
CA MET A 648 -5.48 -32.46 -12.83
C MET A 648 -4.45 -31.56 -12.17
N THR A 649 -4.39 -31.63 -10.84
CA THR A 649 -3.38 -30.97 -10.02
C THR A 649 -3.13 -31.80 -8.78
N GLY A 650 -1.90 -31.79 -8.31
CA GLY A 650 -1.48 -32.51 -7.11
C GLY A 650 0.03 -32.69 -7.10
N GLU A 651 0.63 -32.66 -5.94
CA GLU A 651 2.01 -33.05 -5.73
C GLU A 651 2.07 -34.57 -5.51
N VAL A 652 3.01 -35.24 -6.13
CA VAL A 652 3.20 -36.69 -5.98
C VAL A 652 4.44 -36.95 -5.13
N SER A 653 4.28 -37.74 -4.10
CA SER A 653 5.40 -38.22 -3.28
C SER A 653 6.00 -39.50 -3.81
N LEU A 654 7.25 -39.87 -3.46
CA LEU A 654 7.87 -41.13 -3.80
C LEU A 654 7.11 -42.36 -3.29
N ARG A 655 6.18 -42.18 -2.34
CA ARG A 655 5.27 -43.24 -1.86
C ARG A 655 4.00 -43.37 -2.70
N GLY A 656 3.86 -42.61 -3.78
CA GLY A 656 2.69 -42.59 -4.64
C GLY A 656 1.47 -41.83 -4.07
N ARG A 657 1.61 -41.12 -2.94
CA ARG A 657 0.51 -40.35 -2.38
C ARG A 657 0.40 -38.99 -3.06
N VAL A 658 -0.83 -38.59 -3.34
CA VAL A 658 -1.12 -37.28 -3.89
C VAL A 658 -1.32 -36.27 -2.75
N MET A 659 -0.40 -35.32 -2.64
CA MET A 659 -0.34 -34.32 -1.59
C MET A 659 -1.18 -33.09 -1.93
N PRO A 660 -1.72 -32.35 -0.94
CA PRO A 660 -2.52 -31.18 -1.17
C PRO A 660 -1.69 -30.02 -1.77
N VAL A 661 -2.38 -29.20 -2.56
CA VAL A 661 -1.78 -28.04 -3.25
C VAL A 661 -2.59 -26.78 -3.02
N GLY A 662 -1.95 -25.61 -3.19
CA GLY A 662 -2.60 -24.30 -3.05
C GLY A 662 -3.33 -23.85 -4.32
N GLY A 663 -4.12 -22.76 -4.16
CA GLY A 663 -4.77 -22.07 -5.28
C GLY A 663 -5.90 -22.87 -5.93
N ILE A 664 -6.62 -23.70 -5.18
CA ILE A 664 -7.69 -24.57 -5.71
C ILE A 664 -8.81 -23.75 -6.35
N LYS A 665 -9.25 -22.66 -5.71
CA LYS A 665 -10.30 -21.80 -6.25
C LYS A 665 -9.91 -21.25 -7.63
N GLU A 666 -8.71 -20.68 -7.73
CA GLU A 666 -8.18 -20.10 -8.96
C GLU A 666 -8.01 -21.16 -10.06
N LYS A 667 -7.48 -22.32 -9.71
CA LYS A 667 -7.30 -23.45 -10.62
C LYS A 667 -8.61 -23.95 -11.18
N LEU A 668 -9.66 -24.10 -10.37
CA LEU A 668 -10.98 -24.55 -10.81
C LEU A 668 -11.67 -23.51 -11.70
N ILE A 669 -11.55 -22.21 -11.38
CA ILE A 669 -12.04 -21.13 -12.23
C ILE A 669 -11.34 -21.18 -13.61
N GLY A 670 -10.02 -21.37 -13.61
CA GLY A 670 -9.23 -21.51 -14.84
C GLY A 670 -9.65 -22.74 -15.66
N ALA A 671 -9.89 -23.87 -15.01
CA ALA A 671 -10.36 -25.10 -15.65
C ALA A 671 -11.72 -24.92 -16.32
N LEU A 672 -12.70 -24.34 -15.62
CA LEU A 672 -14.04 -24.09 -16.18
C LEU A 672 -13.99 -23.17 -17.38
N ARG A 673 -13.19 -22.08 -17.31
CA ARG A 673 -12.99 -21.14 -18.42
C ARG A 673 -12.37 -21.81 -19.65
N ALA A 674 -11.43 -22.73 -19.43
CA ALA A 674 -10.78 -23.48 -20.52
C ALA A 674 -11.66 -24.60 -21.12
N GLY A 675 -12.89 -24.77 -20.67
CA GLY A 675 -13.81 -25.80 -21.16
C GLY A 675 -13.51 -27.20 -20.64
N VAL A 676 -12.73 -27.33 -19.57
CA VAL A 676 -12.51 -28.60 -18.86
C VAL A 676 -13.84 -29.03 -18.22
N LYS A 677 -14.13 -30.32 -18.23
CA LYS A 677 -15.34 -30.90 -17.63
C LYS A 677 -15.05 -31.64 -16.34
N THR A 678 -13.92 -32.33 -16.30
CA THR A 678 -13.56 -33.21 -15.19
C THR A 678 -12.24 -32.78 -14.57
N VAL A 679 -12.19 -32.67 -13.25
CA VAL A 679 -10.97 -32.27 -12.54
C VAL A 679 -10.60 -33.30 -11.48
N LEU A 680 -9.32 -33.71 -11.48
CA LEU A 680 -8.74 -34.57 -10.45
C LEU A 680 -8.02 -33.73 -9.42
N LEU A 681 -8.44 -33.82 -8.15
CA LEU A 681 -7.88 -33.10 -7.02
C LEU A 681 -7.37 -34.06 -5.94
N PRO A 682 -6.35 -33.63 -5.16
CA PRO A 682 -5.96 -34.38 -3.97
C PRO A 682 -7.11 -34.48 -2.95
N GLN A 683 -7.27 -35.64 -2.32
CA GLN A 683 -8.30 -35.88 -1.30
C GLN A 683 -8.25 -34.85 -0.16
N ALA A 684 -7.05 -34.43 0.24
CA ALA A 684 -6.86 -33.45 1.30
C ALA A 684 -7.39 -32.04 0.96
N ASN A 685 -7.53 -31.70 -0.33
CA ASN A 685 -8.08 -30.42 -0.79
C ASN A 685 -9.62 -30.39 -0.84
N ARG A 686 -10.31 -31.46 -0.43
CA ARG A 686 -11.78 -31.48 -0.39
C ARG A 686 -12.38 -30.36 0.46
N LYS A 687 -11.67 -29.92 1.49
CA LYS A 687 -12.06 -28.78 2.33
C LYS A 687 -12.02 -27.45 1.59
N ASP A 688 -11.05 -27.28 0.67
CA ASP A 688 -10.82 -26.03 -0.04
C ASP A 688 -11.84 -25.80 -1.16
N VAL A 689 -12.46 -26.86 -1.66
CA VAL A 689 -13.54 -26.79 -2.66
C VAL A 689 -14.81 -26.11 -2.07
N LYS A 690 -14.99 -26.12 -0.75
CA LYS A 690 -16.10 -25.39 -0.12
C LYS A 690 -16.01 -23.87 -0.30
N ASP A 691 -14.84 -23.36 -0.65
CA ASP A 691 -14.58 -21.93 -0.85
C ASP A 691 -14.76 -21.50 -2.31
N VAL A 692 -15.01 -22.46 -3.19
CA VAL A 692 -15.24 -22.24 -4.61
C VAL A 692 -16.69 -21.79 -4.83
N PRO A 693 -16.93 -20.81 -5.73
CA PRO A 693 -18.28 -20.41 -6.10
C PRO A 693 -19.12 -21.58 -6.62
N GLN A 694 -20.40 -21.58 -6.29
CA GLN A 694 -21.31 -22.67 -6.62
C GLN A 694 -21.39 -22.89 -8.13
N GLU A 695 -21.39 -21.83 -8.93
CA GLU A 695 -21.38 -21.88 -10.40
C GLU A 695 -20.20 -22.69 -10.97
N VAL A 696 -19.02 -22.56 -10.33
CA VAL A 696 -17.82 -23.30 -10.76
C VAL A 696 -17.91 -24.77 -10.31
N SER A 697 -18.44 -25.01 -9.10
CA SER A 697 -18.64 -26.37 -8.59
C SER A 697 -19.69 -27.16 -9.38
N ASP A 698 -20.74 -26.47 -9.83
CA ASP A 698 -21.82 -27.09 -10.62
C ASP A 698 -21.40 -27.32 -12.08
N GLY A 699 -20.44 -26.54 -12.59
CA GLY A 699 -19.91 -26.66 -13.96
C GLY A 699 -18.78 -27.67 -14.12
N LEU A 700 -18.24 -28.24 -13.03
CA LEU A 700 -17.12 -29.18 -13.05
C LEU A 700 -17.42 -30.47 -12.29
N GLU A 701 -17.07 -31.59 -12.87
CA GLU A 701 -17.10 -32.88 -12.20
C GLU A 701 -15.76 -33.10 -11.47
N ILE A 702 -15.79 -33.15 -10.15
CA ILE A 702 -14.57 -33.18 -9.32
C ILE A 702 -14.38 -34.57 -8.72
N PHE A 703 -13.26 -35.22 -9.06
CA PHE A 703 -12.82 -36.48 -8.46
C PHE A 703 -11.65 -36.26 -7.52
N TYR A 704 -11.64 -37.00 -6.42
CA TYR A 704 -10.60 -36.90 -5.41
C TYR A 704 -9.70 -38.13 -5.48
N VAL A 705 -8.38 -37.89 -5.53
CA VAL A 705 -7.32 -38.90 -5.58
C VAL A 705 -6.44 -38.84 -4.33
N GLN A 706 -5.93 -40.02 -3.92
CA GLN A 706 -5.06 -40.17 -2.74
C GLN A 706 -3.63 -40.45 -3.12
#